data_907d0ad95f7a402bc412497abda8d294
#
_entry.id   907d0ad95f7a402bc412497abda8d294
#
_cell.length_a   1.000
_cell.length_b   1.000
_cell.length_c   1.000
_cell.angle_alpha   90.00
_cell.angle_beta   90.00
_cell.angle_gamma   90.00
#
_symmetry.space_group_name_H-M   'P 1'
#
loop_
_entity.id
_entity.type
_entity.pdbx_description
1 polymer ?
#
loop_
_entity_poly.entity_id
_entity_poly.type
_entity_poly.pdbx_seq_one_letter_code
_entity_poly.pdbx_strand_id
1 'polypeptide(L)'
;LAIWSAAGGFIAGSQLLLLLAPVIAAGQEAVRPPRVLQRVEATYPPAALASRRGADVTLEVTVDALGHVADPKVFQSGGQEFDDAALLAVTQWVFAPAEEAGKPVAARIRIPFAFRPPPPPPTEPAPSSPPVTTQPPPGESATAAPRAEAPAKEEELEATVRGRARPRSRGTSDYEVTVGQLALVPRKAADELLKLAPGILLTNEGGEGHASQVFLRGFDAREGQDIEFSVAGVPANQTGNLHGNGYADLNFVMPEVVSSLRVLEGPYDPRQGNFAVAGSAEYELGLAERGVGVQVGAGNFGTRRVLALWGPPGAPDATFGAAEVYQTDGFGQNRDATRGSAIGQYEGRLGADTRFRLTLQAYSARWHSAGVIREDDFAAGRRGFFDTYDFGQGGDATRFSAWGEIESRSGSVVYRNQAFAILANSRIRENFTGFLLDVQQPQQTLHGQRGDLIDQSNSSVTVGAHGFARTPIDVLVARAEAEVGYFARYDVTDGTQYRIEAATNAPYHTDLDLRSQTADLGVYGDLSLTPVSWLTLRGGGRLDLFTFDVLNRCAVQSVAHPSTTNPPLDRSCIDQENFGAHREPVQPATTSSTALLPRASAIVTPFSHFTLTGSYGRGARSIDPQFITQDVKTPFAEARSIDVGASYTHDLPGGSLGLRAGVFETKVDRDLIFSESAGRNLLGGSSTRRGVLAAARLTGSFVDESVNATLVRATFDDTGLLIPYVPDLVVRSDTALWRELPWSAGGVPILASVGAGITFVGRRPLPFGERSDRIFTVDASVSVSRRPFKLELSATNLLDTRYRLGEFNFVSDFHSQPAPTLVPVRHFTAGAPRQLMVSLQVLLGGGR
;
A
#
# COMPACT_ATOMS: atom_id res chain seq x y z
N LEU A 1 -36.64 -4.42 -31.23
CA LEU A 1 -36.76 -2.93 -31.47
C LEU A 1 -37.43 -2.20 -30.27
N ALA A 2 -37.94 -2.93 -29.28
CA ALA A 2 -38.59 -2.35 -28.09
C ALA A 2 -37.71 -2.26 -26.85
N ILE A 3 -36.44 -2.66 -26.96
CA ILE A 3 -35.48 -2.71 -25.81
C ILE A 3 -34.59 -1.46 -25.72
N TRP A 4 -34.58 -0.61 -26.77
CA TRP A 4 -33.69 0.56 -26.83
C TRP A 4 -34.28 1.89 -26.32
N SER A 5 -35.58 1.95 -26.07
CA SER A 5 -36.22 3.22 -25.62
C SER A 5 -36.14 3.46 -24.10
N ALA A 6 -35.72 2.48 -23.30
CA ALA A 6 -35.57 2.66 -21.86
C ALA A 6 -34.14 3.04 -21.40
N ALA A 7 -33.16 2.93 -22.31
CA ALA A 7 -31.75 3.29 -22.00
C ALA A 7 -31.41 4.78 -22.30
N GLY A 8 -32.25 5.49 -23.01
CA GLY A 8 -32.04 6.88 -23.42
C GLY A 8 -32.25 7.96 -22.33
N GLY A 9 -32.79 7.57 -21.18
CA GLY A 9 -33.14 8.52 -20.11
C GLY A 9 -32.08 8.75 -19.05
N PHE A 10 -31.05 7.90 -18.96
CA PHE A 10 -30.09 7.94 -17.85
C PHE A 10 -28.74 8.61 -18.17
N ILE A 11 -28.44 8.90 -19.42
CA ILE A 11 -27.18 9.57 -19.81
C ILE A 11 -27.20 11.09 -19.50
N ALA A 12 -28.38 11.67 -19.29
CA ALA A 12 -28.51 13.11 -19.00
C ALA A 12 -28.18 13.50 -17.53
N GLY A 13 -28.03 12.54 -16.63
CA GLY A 13 -27.74 12.79 -15.21
C GLY A 13 -26.27 13.01 -14.88
N SER A 14 -25.34 12.57 -15.74
CA SER A 14 -23.89 12.66 -15.48
C SER A 14 -23.26 14.00 -15.87
N GLN A 15 -23.97 14.91 -16.47
CA GLN A 15 -23.42 16.23 -16.86
C GLN A 15 -23.58 17.31 -15.78
N LEU A 16 -24.21 17.03 -14.64
CA LEU A 16 -24.47 18.06 -13.61
C LEU A 16 -23.37 18.20 -12.54
N LEU A 17 -22.30 17.44 -12.62
CA LEU A 17 -21.18 17.50 -11.66
C LEU A 17 -19.96 18.33 -12.13
N LEU A 18 -20.06 19.01 -13.28
CA LEU A 18 -18.94 19.73 -13.91
C LEU A 18 -18.96 21.26 -13.70
N LEU A 19 -19.83 21.82 -12.86
CA LEU A 19 -20.00 23.28 -12.70
C LEU A 19 -19.71 23.77 -11.27
N LEU A 20 -18.59 23.38 -10.64
CA LEU A 20 -18.05 24.06 -9.47
C LEU A 20 -16.53 24.19 -9.61
N ALA A 21 -16.09 25.13 -10.44
CA ALA A 21 -14.72 25.63 -10.43
C ALA A 21 -14.66 26.89 -9.55
N PRO A 22 -13.81 26.96 -8.53
CA PRO A 22 -13.55 28.21 -7.81
C PRO A 22 -12.61 29.10 -8.62
N VAL A 23 -12.94 30.35 -8.68
CA VAL A 23 -12.13 31.48 -9.19
C VAL A 23 -10.88 31.58 -8.33
N ILE A 24 -9.69 31.47 -8.94
CA ILE A 24 -8.40 31.70 -8.28
C ILE A 24 -8.02 33.16 -8.50
N ALA A 25 -7.91 33.88 -7.39
CA ALA A 25 -7.39 35.24 -7.36
C ALA A 25 -5.87 35.23 -7.58
N ALA A 26 -5.36 36.14 -8.38
CA ALA A 26 -3.93 36.39 -8.58
C ALA A 26 -3.28 36.88 -7.29
N GLY A 27 -2.23 36.18 -6.82
CA GLY A 27 -1.45 36.50 -5.63
C GLY A 27 -0.15 37.24 -5.95
N GLN A 28 0.25 38.10 -5.04
CA GLN A 28 1.47 38.92 -5.00
C GLN A 28 2.76 38.07 -5.12
N GLU A 29 3.78 38.65 -5.73
CA GLU A 29 5.15 38.10 -5.75
C GLU A 29 5.67 37.94 -4.32
N ALA A 30 5.93 36.70 -3.92
CA ALA A 30 6.36 36.37 -2.57
C ALA A 30 7.90 36.35 -2.49
N VAL A 31 8.46 37.10 -1.52
CA VAL A 31 9.86 36.99 -1.09
C VAL A 31 10.11 35.57 -0.56
N ARG A 32 11.11 34.84 -1.09
CA ARG A 32 11.52 33.54 -0.58
C ARG A 32 12.47 33.72 0.59
N PRO A 33 12.19 33.13 1.78
CA PRO A 33 13.08 33.23 2.93
C PRO A 33 14.36 32.42 2.75
N PRO A 34 15.45 32.75 3.47
CA PRO A 34 16.68 31.96 3.44
C PRO A 34 16.47 30.56 3.99
N ARG A 35 17.19 29.58 3.45
CA ARG A 35 17.09 28.16 3.82
C ARG A 35 18.46 27.64 4.28
N VAL A 36 18.46 26.88 5.39
CA VAL A 36 19.70 26.25 5.89
C VAL A 36 20.21 25.20 4.90
N LEU A 37 21.45 25.31 4.46
CA LEU A 37 22.16 24.33 3.63
C LEU A 37 23.06 23.43 4.47
N GLN A 38 23.73 24.05 5.47
CA GLN A 38 24.60 23.33 6.38
C GLN A 38 24.32 23.81 7.80
N ARG A 39 24.09 22.86 8.71
CA ARG A 39 23.85 23.12 10.13
C ARG A 39 24.96 22.48 10.96
N VAL A 40 25.45 23.22 11.97
CA VAL A 40 26.37 22.71 12.98
C VAL A 40 25.61 22.73 14.32
N GLU A 41 25.59 21.60 15.02
CA GLU A 41 24.95 21.47 16.33
C GLU A 41 25.74 22.25 17.40
N ALA A 42 25.03 22.96 18.27
CA ALA A 42 25.64 23.66 19.39
C ALA A 42 26.15 22.66 20.43
N THR A 43 27.44 22.79 20.80
CA THR A 43 28.02 21.95 21.86
C THR A 43 27.35 22.23 23.19
N TYR A 44 26.87 21.20 23.87
CA TYR A 44 26.23 21.38 25.18
C TYR A 44 27.27 21.78 26.22
N PRO A 45 27.06 22.92 26.97
CA PRO A 45 28.02 23.39 27.98
C PRO A 45 28.30 22.34 29.07
N PRO A 46 29.55 21.98 29.33
CA PRO A 46 29.88 20.88 30.26
C PRO A 46 29.35 21.09 31.68
N ALA A 47 29.37 22.33 32.19
CA ALA A 47 28.85 22.69 33.52
C ALA A 47 27.32 22.53 33.58
N ALA A 48 26.62 22.93 32.53
CA ALA A 48 25.17 22.77 32.42
C ALA A 48 24.78 21.30 32.25
N LEU A 49 25.57 20.50 31.53
CA LEU A 49 25.38 19.06 31.38
C LEU A 49 25.55 18.34 32.73
N ALA A 50 26.58 18.64 33.48
CA ALA A 50 26.84 18.07 34.81
C ALA A 50 25.71 18.38 35.81
N SER A 51 25.13 19.56 35.73
CA SER A 51 24.00 19.99 36.57
C SER A 51 22.63 19.71 35.97
N ARG A 52 22.55 19.07 34.82
CA ARG A 52 21.34 18.73 34.06
C ARG A 52 20.42 19.93 33.81
N ARG A 53 20.99 21.12 33.60
CA ARG A 53 20.22 22.33 33.27
C ARG A 53 20.03 22.44 31.77
N GLY A 54 18.78 22.61 31.32
CA GLY A 54 18.43 22.95 29.93
C GLY A 54 18.14 24.44 29.79
N ALA A 55 18.19 24.94 28.57
CA ALA A 55 17.82 26.31 28.22
C ALA A 55 17.35 26.44 26.80
N ASP A 56 16.57 27.47 26.52
CA ASP A 56 16.20 27.88 25.16
C ASP A 56 16.88 29.22 24.85
N VAL A 57 17.66 29.28 23.78
CA VAL A 57 18.34 30.47 23.27
C VAL A 57 17.75 30.82 21.92
N THR A 58 17.39 32.09 21.69
CA THR A 58 17.02 32.53 20.33
C THR A 58 18.04 33.55 19.87
N LEU A 59 18.66 33.27 18.73
CA LEU A 59 19.57 34.18 18.05
C LEU A 59 18.85 34.93 16.93
N GLU A 60 19.17 36.23 16.75
CA GLU A 60 18.82 37.01 15.56
C GLU A 60 20.08 37.15 14.70
N VAL A 61 19.99 36.72 13.44
CA VAL A 61 21.12 36.72 12.52
C VAL A 61 20.71 37.32 11.18
N THR A 62 21.67 37.96 10.51
CA THR A 62 21.50 38.36 9.11
C THR A 62 22.15 37.32 8.21
N VAL A 63 21.39 36.74 7.27
CA VAL A 63 21.94 35.90 6.20
C VAL A 63 22.23 36.85 5.02
N ASP A 64 23.48 36.95 4.59
CA ASP A 64 23.86 37.79 3.47
C ASP A 64 23.43 37.21 2.09
N ALA A 65 23.66 37.94 1.02
CA ALA A 65 23.30 37.52 -0.34
C ALA A 65 24.17 36.34 -0.85
N LEU A 66 25.21 35.93 -0.13
CA LEU A 66 26.03 34.75 -0.42
C LEU A 66 25.66 33.54 0.44
N GLY A 67 24.72 33.72 1.41
CA GLY A 67 24.25 32.67 2.31
C GLY A 67 25.07 32.54 3.59
N HIS A 68 25.98 33.44 3.90
CA HIS A 68 26.75 33.41 5.15
C HIS A 68 26.02 34.15 6.28
N VAL A 69 26.22 33.68 7.50
CA VAL A 69 25.70 34.32 8.70
C VAL A 69 26.54 35.55 9.07
N ALA A 70 25.91 36.70 9.10
CA ALA A 70 26.50 37.96 9.53
C ALA A 70 25.74 38.52 10.76
N ASP A 71 26.46 39.25 11.62
CA ASP A 71 25.94 39.98 12.77
C ASP A 71 25.02 39.16 13.71
N PRO A 72 25.48 37.97 14.21
CA PRO A 72 24.66 37.15 15.09
C PRO A 72 24.54 37.82 16.47
N LYS A 73 23.32 37.95 16.99
CA LYS A 73 22.99 38.55 18.27
C LYS A 73 22.03 37.65 19.05
N VAL A 74 22.20 37.63 20.35
CA VAL A 74 21.26 36.97 21.27
C VAL A 74 19.98 37.81 21.35
N PHE A 75 18.90 37.29 20.88
CA PHE A 75 17.57 37.90 21.00
C PHE A 75 16.89 37.50 22.30
N GLN A 76 16.98 36.23 22.66
CA GLN A 76 16.49 35.68 23.93
C GLN A 76 17.60 34.85 24.54
N SER A 77 18.07 35.23 25.72
CA SER A 77 19.13 34.55 26.44
C SER A 77 18.64 33.31 27.19
N GLY A 78 19.38 32.21 27.11
CA GLY A 78 19.23 31.03 27.95
C GLY A 78 20.23 30.95 29.10
N GLY A 79 21.11 31.99 29.24
CA GLY A 79 22.27 32.04 30.14
C GLY A 79 23.58 32.02 29.34
N GLN A 80 24.58 32.76 29.85
CA GLN A 80 25.81 33.05 29.07
C GLN A 80 26.45 31.81 28.44
N GLU A 81 26.56 30.70 29.16
CA GLU A 81 27.17 29.47 28.69
C GLU A 81 26.42 28.84 27.48
N PHE A 82 25.07 28.95 27.46
CA PHE A 82 24.22 28.45 26.35
C PHE A 82 24.23 29.46 25.20
N ASP A 83 24.23 30.76 25.48
CA ASP A 83 24.27 31.82 24.50
C ASP A 83 25.58 31.75 23.68
N ASP A 84 26.73 31.56 24.36
CA ASP A 84 28.05 31.41 23.74
C ASP A 84 28.10 30.15 22.87
N ALA A 85 27.54 29.02 23.31
CA ALA A 85 27.48 27.78 22.55
C ALA A 85 26.61 27.94 21.28
N ALA A 86 25.48 28.64 21.41
CA ALA A 86 24.59 28.89 20.28
C ALA A 86 25.22 29.86 19.25
N LEU A 87 25.85 30.93 19.71
CA LEU A 87 26.58 31.86 18.85
C LEU A 87 27.73 31.20 18.10
N LEU A 88 28.53 30.36 18.76
CA LEU A 88 29.61 29.61 18.11
C LEU A 88 29.11 28.64 17.04
N ALA A 89 27.99 27.99 17.26
CA ALA A 89 27.41 27.07 16.31
C ALA A 89 26.84 27.81 15.08
N VAL A 90 26.06 28.88 15.28
CA VAL A 90 25.37 29.58 14.19
C VAL A 90 26.32 30.27 13.21
N THR A 91 27.49 30.72 13.66
CA THR A 91 28.50 31.32 12.80
C THR A 91 29.08 30.35 11.76
N GLN A 92 28.92 29.05 11.96
CA GLN A 92 29.36 27.98 11.05
C GLN A 92 28.25 27.50 10.13
N TRP A 93 27.04 28.05 10.26
CA TRP A 93 25.94 27.68 9.39
C TRP A 93 26.05 28.34 8.02
N VAL A 94 25.60 27.61 6.99
CA VAL A 94 25.52 28.10 5.61
C VAL A 94 24.08 28.02 5.15
N PHE A 95 23.61 29.07 4.48
CA PHE A 95 22.26 29.19 3.98
C PHE A 95 22.21 29.35 2.46
N ALA A 96 21.14 28.93 1.83
CA ALA A 96 20.71 29.56 0.60
C ALA A 96 20.16 30.94 0.95
N PRO A 97 20.60 32.04 0.28
CA PRO A 97 20.14 33.40 0.60
C PRO A 97 18.64 33.56 0.35
N ALA A 98 18.05 34.60 0.94
CA ALA A 98 16.69 34.99 0.57
C ALA A 98 16.66 35.49 -0.86
N GLU A 99 15.56 35.30 -1.54
CA GLU A 99 15.37 35.79 -2.94
C GLU A 99 14.16 36.71 -3.00
N GLU A 100 14.34 37.87 -3.66
CA GLU A 100 13.28 38.80 -4.02
C GLU A 100 13.29 39.00 -5.55
N ALA A 101 12.20 38.65 -6.21
CA ALA A 101 12.11 38.65 -7.68
C ALA A 101 13.23 37.83 -8.36
N GLY A 102 13.64 36.70 -7.76
CA GLY A 102 14.70 35.84 -8.30
C GLY A 102 16.15 36.35 -8.12
N LYS A 103 16.36 37.41 -7.31
CA LYS A 103 17.71 37.93 -6.97
C LYS A 103 18.02 37.66 -5.51
N PRO A 104 19.24 37.15 -5.18
CA PRO A 104 19.65 36.96 -3.79
C PRO A 104 19.68 38.30 -3.03
N VAL A 105 19.07 38.32 -1.87
CA VAL A 105 19.03 39.48 -0.97
C VAL A 105 19.38 39.09 0.45
N ALA A 106 19.94 40.02 1.22
CA ALA A 106 20.18 39.79 2.63
C ALA A 106 18.87 39.79 3.42
N ALA A 107 18.73 38.82 4.36
CA ALA A 107 17.53 38.69 5.18
C ALA A 107 17.89 38.49 6.65
N ARG A 108 17.12 39.12 7.53
CA ARG A 108 17.25 38.93 8.98
C ARG A 108 16.27 37.87 9.44
N ILE A 109 16.79 36.87 10.17
CA ILE A 109 15.99 35.73 10.67
C ILE A 109 16.29 35.48 12.14
N ARG A 110 15.38 34.76 12.82
CA ARG A 110 15.55 34.29 14.20
C ARG A 110 15.67 32.78 14.20
N ILE A 111 16.64 32.27 14.96
CA ILE A 111 16.99 30.86 15.03
C ILE A 111 16.91 30.41 16.49
N PRO A 112 15.99 29.50 16.86
CA PRO A 112 15.93 28.94 18.20
C PRO A 112 16.92 27.78 18.37
N PHE A 113 17.61 27.75 19.50
CA PHE A 113 18.44 26.66 19.99
C PHE A 113 17.83 26.11 21.28
N ALA A 114 17.50 24.83 21.32
CA ALA A 114 16.94 24.17 22.48
C ALA A 114 17.97 23.19 23.09
N PHE A 115 18.52 23.54 24.24
CA PHE A 115 19.40 22.67 25.00
C PHE A 115 18.59 21.82 25.96
N ARG A 116 18.57 20.51 25.75
CA ARG A 116 17.86 19.54 26.61
C ARG A 116 18.87 18.53 27.16
N PRO A 117 18.95 18.34 28.48
CA PRO A 117 19.86 17.35 29.06
C PRO A 117 19.41 15.94 28.69
N PRO A 118 20.32 14.99 28.39
CA PRO A 118 19.97 13.62 28.08
C PRO A 118 19.20 12.96 29.22
N PRO A 119 18.27 12.04 28.97
CA PRO A 119 17.52 11.34 29.99
C PRO A 119 18.45 10.59 30.97
N PRO A 120 18.06 10.42 32.25
CA PRO A 120 18.85 9.65 33.20
C PRO A 120 18.92 8.17 32.78
N PRO A 121 20.02 7.47 33.05
CA PRO A 121 20.09 6.03 32.84
C PRO A 121 19.01 5.31 33.66
N PRO A 122 18.42 4.21 33.16
CA PRO A 122 17.39 3.47 33.85
C PRO A 122 17.89 2.96 35.21
N THR A 123 17.15 3.24 36.28
CA THR A 123 17.41 2.68 37.61
C THR A 123 16.85 1.25 37.64
N GLU A 124 17.67 0.26 37.94
CA GLU A 124 17.27 -1.13 38.18
C GLU A 124 16.25 -1.21 39.31
N PRO A 125 15.10 -1.89 39.15
CA PRO A 125 14.14 -2.06 40.24
C PRO A 125 14.61 -3.13 41.24
N ALA A 126 14.55 -2.79 42.52
CA ALA A 126 14.80 -3.69 43.64
C ALA A 126 13.73 -4.81 43.71
N PRO A 127 14.07 -6.03 44.18
CA PRO A 127 13.14 -7.15 44.16
C PRO A 127 12.04 -7.01 45.21
N SER A 128 10.78 -7.12 44.73
CA SER A 128 9.59 -7.12 45.61
C SER A 128 9.28 -8.51 46.13
N SER A 129 9.02 -8.60 47.42
CA SER A 129 8.61 -9.81 48.17
C SER A 129 7.15 -10.24 47.81
N PRO A 130 6.81 -11.54 47.93
CA PRO A 130 5.51 -12.06 47.48
C PRO A 130 4.35 -11.73 48.42
N PRO A 131 3.12 -11.58 47.89
CA PRO A 131 1.93 -11.30 48.69
C PRO A 131 1.32 -12.58 49.28
N VAL A 132 0.88 -12.44 50.52
CA VAL A 132 0.19 -13.44 51.33
C VAL A 132 -1.23 -13.64 50.83
N THR A 133 -1.61 -14.90 50.66
CA THR A 133 -2.95 -15.37 50.30
C THR A 133 -3.89 -15.32 51.51
N THR A 134 -5.04 -14.67 51.42
CA THR A 134 -6.17 -14.83 52.31
C THR A 134 -7.38 -15.34 51.56
N GLN A 135 -7.92 -16.50 51.98
CA GLN A 135 -9.17 -17.08 51.53
C GLN A 135 -10.36 -16.43 52.22
N PRO A 136 -11.54 -16.23 51.56
CA PRO A 136 -12.80 -16.00 52.23
C PRO A 136 -13.65 -17.25 52.44
N PRO A 137 -14.49 -17.29 53.42
CA PRO A 137 -15.30 -18.47 53.83
C PRO A 137 -16.59 -18.64 53.03
N PRO A 138 -17.22 -19.83 53.12
CA PRO A 138 -18.39 -20.16 52.32
C PRO A 138 -19.72 -19.77 53.01
N GLY A 139 -20.70 -19.38 52.24
CA GLY A 139 -22.07 -19.11 52.71
C GLY A 139 -23.14 -19.34 51.66
N GLU A 140 -23.86 -20.36 51.86
CA GLU A 140 -25.29 -20.66 51.90
C GLU A 140 -26.18 -20.50 50.68
N SER A 141 -26.82 -21.59 50.40
CA SER A 141 -27.97 -21.83 49.49
C SER A 141 -29.23 -21.04 49.85
N ALA A 142 -29.93 -20.56 48.84
CA ALA A 142 -31.37 -20.24 48.97
C ALA A 142 -32.16 -20.76 47.77
N THR A 143 -33.18 -21.44 48.11
CA THR A 143 -34.25 -22.20 47.54
C THR A 143 -35.02 -21.57 46.37
N ALA A 144 -35.43 -22.44 45.44
CA ALA A 144 -36.36 -22.18 44.35
C ALA A 144 -37.84 -21.97 44.81
N ALA A 145 -38.58 -21.17 44.06
CA ALA A 145 -40.05 -21.13 44.06
C ALA A 145 -40.57 -20.93 42.62
N PRO A 146 -41.84 -21.27 42.33
CA PRO A 146 -42.21 -22.02 41.13
C PRO A 146 -42.71 -21.17 39.95
N ARG A 147 -42.61 -21.83 38.82
CA ARG A 147 -43.00 -21.52 37.46
C ARG A 147 -44.48 -21.18 37.29
N ALA A 148 -44.80 -20.05 36.64
CA ALA A 148 -46.08 -19.78 36.02
C ALA A 148 -45.96 -19.91 34.51
N GLU A 149 -46.80 -20.77 33.91
CA GLU A 149 -46.89 -20.91 32.45
C GLU A 149 -47.53 -19.66 31.82
N ALA A 150 -46.95 -19.18 30.73
CA ALA A 150 -47.55 -18.19 29.84
C ALA A 150 -47.51 -18.72 28.39
N PRO A 151 -48.45 -18.29 27.52
CA PRO A 151 -48.88 -19.02 26.33
C PRO A 151 -47.90 -18.94 25.17
N ALA A 152 -47.99 -19.98 24.32
CA ALA A 152 -47.20 -20.14 23.08
C ALA A 152 -47.28 -18.90 22.20
N LYS A 153 -46.09 -18.32 21.94
CA LYS A 153 -45.87 -17.39 20.85
C LYS A 153 -45.45 -18.16 19.60
N GLU A 154 -46.09 -17.79 18.50
CA GLU A 154 -45.73 -18.19 17.17
C GLU A 154 -44.20 -18.08 16.96
N GLU A 155 -43.58 -19.15 16.45
CA GLU A 155 -42.17 -19.18 16.01
C GLU A 155 -42.04 -18.29 14.78
N GLU A 156 -41.67 -17.04 14.99
CA GLU A 156 -40.98 -16.29 13.95
C GLU A 156 -39.62 -16.97 13.66
N LEU A 157 -39.49 -17.51 12.47
CA LEU A 157 -38.24 -17.99 11.91
C LEU A 157 -37.30 -16.79 11.75
N GLU A 158 -36.66 -16.37 12.84
CA GLU A 158 -35.46 -15.52 12.72
C GLU A 158 -34.33 -16.33 12.06
N ALA A 159 -34.16 -16.16 10.76
CA ALA A 159 -32.95 -16.56 10.07
C ALA A 159 -31.82 -15.67 10.61
N THR A 160 -31.19 -16.08 11.71
CA THR A 160 -29.99 -15.43 12.23
C THR A 160 -28.88 -15.69 11.22
N VAL A 161 -28.66 -14.74 10.30
CA VAL A 161 -27.48 -14.69 9.47
C VAL A 161 -26.28 -14.44 10.40
N ARG A 162 -25.65 -15.53 10.88
CA ARG A 162 -24.44 -15.49 11.69
C ARG A 162 -23.24 -15.20 10.76
N GLY A 163 -23.20 -14.01 10.16
CA GLY A 163 -22.03 -13.48 9.51
C GLY A 163 -20.94 -13.12 10.54
N ARG A 164 -19.67 -13.08 10.13
CA ARG A 164 -18.58 -12.42 10.87
C ARG A 164 -19.08 -11.04 11.30
N ALA A 165 -18.93 -10.69 12.59
CA ALA A 165 -19.28 -9.34 13.04
C ALA A 165 -18.37 -8.35 12.29
N ARG A 166 -18.96 -7.61 11.36
CA ARG A 166 -18.24 -6.63 10.53
C ARG A 166 -17.62 -5.56 11.43
N PRO A 167 -16.38 -5.13 11.19
CA PRO A 167 -15.83 -3.97 11.86
C PRO A 167 -16.74 -2.78 11.58
N ARG A 168 -17.10 -2.02 12.59
CA ARG A 168 -17.86 -0.77 12.36
C ARG A 168 -16.98 0.22 11.62
N SER A 169 -17.54 0.95 10.65
CA SER A 169 -16.83 1.95 9.86
C SER A 169 -16.05 2.93 10.75
N ARG A 170 -14.83 3.24 10.35
CA ARG A 170 -13.95 4.20 11.03
C ARG A 170 -14.09 5.63 10.50
N GLY A 171 -14.79 5.80 9.39
CA GLY A 171 -14.94 7.11 8.80
C GLY A 171 -15.42 7.10 7.35
N THR A 172 -15.40 8.27 6.72
CA THR A 172 -15.81 8.44 5.32
C THR A 172 -14.93 7.64 4.36
N SER A 173 -13.68 7.41 4.72
CA SER A 173 -12.65 6.73 3.91
C SER A 173 -12.51 5.23 4.24
N ASP A 174 -13.47 4.64 4.94
CA ASP A 174 -13.54 3.21 5.23
C ASP A 174 -14.54 2.57 4.26
N TYR A 175 -14.03 1.89 3.25
CA TYR A 175 -14.81 1.26 2.19
C TYR A 175 -14.80 -0.25 2.37
N GLU A 176 -15.98 -0.83 2.67
CA GLU A 176 -16.20 -2.26 2.61
C GLU A 176 -17.02 -2.56 1.35
N VAL A 177 -16.44 -3.32 0.44
CA VAL A 177 -17.05 -3.70 -0.83
C VAL A 177 -17.26 -5.19 -0.87
N THR A 178 -18.53 -5.62 -0.82
CA THR A 178 -18.89 -6.97 -1.25
C THR A 178 -18.73 -7.03 -2.76
N VAL A 179 -17.89 -7.94 -3.28
CA VAL A 179 -17.57 -8.03 -4.71
C VAL A 179 -18.83 -8.33 -5.52
N GLY A 180 -19.60 -9.36 -5.11
CA GLY A 180 -20.94 -9.64 -5.64
C GLY A 180 -21.04 -9.52 -7.17
N GLN A 181 -22.01 -8.74 -7.65
CA GLN A 181 -22.26 -8.56 -9.07
C GLN A 181 -21.20 -7.68 -9.79
N LEU A 182 -20.41 -6.89 -9.05
CA LEU A 182 -19.27 -6.15 -9.63
C LEU A 182 -18.15 -7.08 -10.12
N ALA A 183 -18.19 -8.38 -9.79
CA ALA A 183 -17.36 -9.40 -10.42
C ALA A 183 -17.62 -9.57 -11.93
N LEU A 184 -18.74 -9.04 -12.45
CA LEU A 184 -19.03 -9.01 -13.89
C LEU A 184 -18.12 -8.05 -14.66
N VAL A 185 -17.56 -7.03 -14.01
CA VAL A 185 -16.55 -6.16 -14.63
C VAL A 185 -15.25 -6.95 -14.76
N PRO A 186 -14.63 -7.05 -15.95
CA PRO A 186 -13.44 -7.88 -16.17
C PRO A 186 -12.28 -7.51 -15.23
N ARG A 187 -11.71 -8.51 -14.56
CA ARG A 187 -10.52 -8.40 -13.71
C ARG A 187 -9.65 -9.63 -13.83
N LYS A 188 -8.35 -9.44 -14.01
CA LYS A 188 -7.39 -10.53 -14.22
C LYS A 188 -6.83 -11.11 -12.91
N ALA A 189 -6.72 -10.26 -11.88
CA ALA A 189 -6.14 -10.62 -10.60
C ALA A 189 -6.86 -9.88 -9.46
N ALA A 190 -6.63 -10.30 -8.21
CA ALA A 190 -7.34 -9.76 -7.05
C ALA A 190 -6.94 -8.32 -6.72
N ASP A 191 -5.72 -7.87 -7.07
CA ASP A 191 -5.29 -6.49 -6.91
C ASP A 191 -6.19 -5.50 -7.69
N GLU A 192 -6.72 -5.90 -8.86
CA GLU A 192 -7.65 -5.07 -9.63
C GLU A 192 -8.99 -4.80 -8.92
N LEU A 193 -9.33 -5.56 -7.87
CA LEU A 193 -10.47 -5.25 -6.99
C LEU A 193 -10.26 -3.95 -6.20
N LEU A 194 -9.02 -3.53 -5.99
CA LEU A 194 -8.69 -2.24 -5.35
C LEU A 194 -9.29 -1.05 -6.11
N LYS A 195 -9.47 -1.14 -7.43
CA LYS A 195 -10.10 -0.10 -8.26
C LYS A 195 -11.54 0.23 -7.83
N LEU A 196 -12.16 -0.59 -7.00
CA LEU A 196 -13.49 -0.35 -6.41
C LEU A 196 -13.45 0.70 -5.28
N ALA A 197 -12.27 0.97 -4.70
CA ALA A 197 -12.06 2.06 -3.76
C ALA A 197 -11.66 3.36 -4.47
N PRO A 198 -11.98 4.54 -3.90
CA PRO A 198 -11.69 5.81 -4.55
C PRO A 198 -10.21 6.09 -4.77
N GLY A 199 -9.87 6.69 -5.90
CA GLY A 199 -8.55 7.25 -6.17
C GLY A 199 -7.42 6.26 -6.37
N ILE A 200 -7.72 4.96 -6.49
CA ILE A 200 -6.70 3.95 -6.73
C ILE A 200 -6.39 3.84 -8.24
N LEU A 201 -5.14 4.05 -8.58
CA LEU A 201 -4.55 3.69 -9.87
C LEU A 201 -3.60 2.52 -9.68
N LEU A 202 -3.69 1.53 -10.54
CA LEU A 202 -2.75 0.41 -10.64
C LEU A 202 -1.96 0.53 -11.95
N THR A 203 -0.64 0.42 -11.85
CA THR A 203 0.25 0.26 -13.00
C THR A 203 1.11 -0.99 -12.82
N ASN A 204 1.66 -1.50 -13.90
CA ASN A 204 2.56 -2.64 -13.86
C ASN A 204 3.56 -2.53 -15.03
N GLU A 205 4.75 -2.08 -14.72
CA GLU A 205 5.86 -2.00 -15.66
C GLU A 205 6.66 -3.31 -15.72
N GLY A 206 6.61 -4.10 -14.66
CA GLY A 206 7.40 -5.33 -14.52
C GLY A 206 6.80 -6.57 -15.22
N GLY A 207 5.62 -6.47 -15.85
CA GLY A 207 4.96 -7.60 -16.55
C GLY A 207 3.90 -8.35 -15.73
N GLU A 208 3.13 -9.25 -16.36
CA GLU A 208 1.91 -9.87 -15.79
C GLU A 208 2.16 -10.86 -14.62
N GLY A 209 3.38 -11.05 -14.15
CA GLY A 209 3.71 -11.83 -12.94
C GLY A 209 4.31 -10.97 -11.85
N HIS A 210 4.61 -9.71 -12.14
CA HIS A 210 5.09 -8.73 -11.19
C HIS A 210 3.93 -8.17 -10.35
N ALA A 211 4.22 -7.74 -9.11
CA ALA A 211 3.22 -7.04 -8.30
C ALA A 211 2.82 -5.71 -8.96
N SER A 212 1.57 -5.31 -8.82
CA SER A 212 1.12 -4.02 -9.31
C SER A 212 1.60 -2.89 -8.42
N GLN A 213 2.09 -1.81 -9.03
CA GLN A 213 2.33 -0.53 -8.37
C GLN A 213 1.00 0.13 -8.05
N VAL A 214 0.84 0.61 -6.83
CA VAL A 214 -0.41 1.16 -6.31
C VAL A 214 -0.25 2.64 -6.00
N PHE A 215 -1.05 3.48 -6.64
CA PHE A 215 -1.19 4.89 -6.29
C PHE A 215 -2.47 5.08 -5.49
N LEU A 216 -2.38 5.74 -4.35
CA LEU A 216 -3.49 6.01 -3.46
C LEU A 216 -3.28 7.34 -2.74
N ARG A 217 -4.26 8.27 -2.80
CA ARG A 217 -4.24 9.53 -2.05
C ARG A 217 -2.96 10.36 -2.14
N GLY A 218 -2.33 10.37 -3.31
CA GLY A 218 -1.08 11.09 -3.49
C GLY A 218 0.17 10.34 -3.04
N PHE A 219 0.04 9.06 -2.69
CA PHE A 219 1.18 8.15 -2.51
C PHE A 219 1.47 7.42 -3.81
N ASP A 220 2.74 7.29 -4.13
CA ASP A 220 3.29 6.22 -4.94
C ASP A 220 3.70 5.11 -3.96
N ALA A 221 2.75 4.23 -3.63
CA ALA A 221 2.99 3.16 -2.68
C ALA A 221 3.76 1.99 -3.30
N ARG A 222 4.30 2.17 -4.50
CA ARG A 222 4.96 1.13 -5.26
C ARG A 222 4.15 -0.18 -5.17
N GLU A 223 4.80 -1.29 -5.00
CA GLU A 223 4.18 -2.61 -4.86
C GLU A 223 3.71 -2.92 -3.42
N GLY A 224 3.42 -1.89 -2.59
CA GLY A 224 2.83 -2.06 -1.26
C GLY A 224 3.56 -1.39 -0.10
N GLN A 225 4.54 -0.52 -0.37
CA GLN A 225 5.41 0.05 0.69
C GLN A 225 4.69 0.98 1.66
N ASP A 226 3.60 1.62 1.25
CA ASP A 226 2.80 2.55 2.06
C ASP A 226 1.39 2.04 2.35
N ILE A 227 1.05 0.82 1.90
CA ILE A 227 -0.25 0.20 2.10
C ILE A 227 -0.07 -1.16 2.76
N GLU A 228 -0.74 -1.38 3.88
CA GLU A 228 -0.80 -2.70 4.52
C GLU A 228 -1.80 -3.60 3.76
N PHE A 229 -1.32 -4.67 3.17
CA PHE A 229 -2.16 -5.68 2.53
C PHE A 229 -2.31 -6.91 3.40
N SER A 230 -3.53 -7.40 3.55
CA SER A 230 -3.80 -8.67 4.19
C SER A 230 -4.81 -9.53 3.41
N VAL A 231 -4.62 -10.83 3.45
CA VAL A 231 -5.53 -11.82 2.87
C VAL A 231 -6.00 -12.74 3.99
N ALA A 232 -7.29 -12.71 4.27
CA ALA A 232 -7.90 -13.40 5.42
C ALA A 232 -7.16 -13.11 6.75
N GLY A 233 -6.69 -11.84 6.93
CA GLY A 233 -5.95 -11.39 8.11
C GLY A 233 -4.43 -11.64 8.06
N VAL A 234 -3.91 -12.41 7.10
CA VAL A 234 -2.47 -12.70 6.97
C VAL A 234 -1.79 -11.62 6.14
N PRO A 235 -0.70 -10.98 6.61
CA PRO A 235 0.01 -9.96 5.85
C PRO A 235 0.55 -10.48 4.51
N ALA A 236 0.33 -9.71 3.43
CA ALA A 236 0.91 -10.00 2.13
C ALA A 236 2.26 -9.28 1.91
N ASN A 237 2.48 -8.14 2.56
CA ASN A 237 3.70 -7.35 2.46
C ASN A 237 4.93 -8.13 2.95
N GLN A 238 6.01 -8.12 2.17
CA GLN A 238 7.29 -8.74 2.49
C GLN A 238 8.23 -7.71 3.12
N THR A 239 8.67 -7.94 4.36
CA THR A 239 9.67 -7.09 5.02
C THR A 239 11.07 -7.45 4.52
N GLY A 240 11.86 -6.45 4.17
CA GLY A 240 13.24 -6.63 3.74
C GLY A 240 13.42 -7.05 2.28
N ASN A 241 12.38 -7.05 1.47
CA ASN A 241 12.50 -7.29 0.03
C ASN A 241 13.27 -6.14 -0.64
N LEU A 242 14.30 -6.46 -1.43
CA LEU A 242 15.19 -5.46 -2.05
C LEU A 242 14.54 -4.64 -3.15
N HIS A 243 13.52 -5.17 -3.84
CA HIS A 243 12.76 -4.39 -4.82
C HIS A 243 11.99 -3.26 -4.14
N GLY A 244 11.50 -3.50 -2.93
CA GLY A 244 10.88 -2.51 -2.07
C GLY A 244 10.46 -3.14 -0.74
N ASN A 245 10.86 -2.54 0.38
CA ASN A 245 10.43 -3.00 1.70
C ASN A 245 8.90 -2.88 1.81
N GLY A 246 8.21 -4.00 1.94
CA GLY A 246 6.75 -4.06 1.88
C GLY A 246 6.18 -4.59 0.55
N TYR A 247 7.02 -5.09 -0.35
CA TYR A 247 6.59 -5.70 -1.62
C TYR A 247 5.45 -6.70 -1.42
N ALA A 248 4.32 -6.50 -2.10
CA ALA A 248 3.10 -7.27 -1.94
C ALA A 248 2.58 -7.76 -3.30
N ASP A 249 3.06 -8.91 -3.72
CA ASP A 249 2.48 -9.62 -4.87
C ASP A 249 1.13 -10.24 -4.45
N LEU A 250 0.04 -9.78 -5.06
CA LEU A 250 -1.33 -10.29 -4.84
C LEU A 250 -1.80 -11.23 -5.96
N ASN A 251 -0.96 -11.55 -6.95
CA ASN A 251 -1.30 -12.45 -8.04
C ASN A 251 -1.59 -13.88 -7.57
N PHE A 252 -1.21 -14.24 -6.33
CA PHE A 252 -1.56 -15.54 -5.75
C PHE A 252 -3.03 -15.68 -5.36
N VAL A 253 -3.80 -14.57 -5.31
CA VAL A 253 -5.22 -14.57 -4.96
C VAL A 253 -6.08 -14.56 -6.21
N MET A 254 -6.93 -15.56 -6.36
CA MET A 254 -7.92 -15.61 -7.45
C MET A 254 -9.10 -14.69 -7.10
N PRO A 255 -9.53 -13.76 -7.99
CA PRO A 255 -10.65 -12.86 -7.71
C PRO A 255 -11.94 -13.57 -7.30
N GLU A 256 -12.18 -14.76 -7.83
CA GLU A 256 -13.42 -15.54 -7.63
C GLU A 256 -13.58 -16.07 -6.20
N VAL A 257 -12.49 -16.14 -5.41
CA VAL A 257 -12.54 -16.54 -4.01
C VAL A 257 -12.52 -15.37 -3.04
N VAL A 258 -12.54 -14.13 -3.54
CA VAL A 258 -12.64 -12.92 -2.72
C VAL A 258 -14.11 -12.59 -2.50
N SER A 259 -14.60 -12.76 -1.29
CA SER A 259 -16.00 -12.46 -0.94
C SER A 259 -16.22 -10.97 -0.67
N SER A 260 -15.28 -10.32 -0.03
CA SER A 260 -15.30 -8.87 0.23
C SER A 260 -13.89 -8.30 0.30
N LEU A 261 -13.80 -7.00 0.05
CA LEU A 261 -12.60 -6.20 0.17
C LEU A 261 -12.91 -5.01 1.07
N ARG A 262 -12.13 -4.82 2.13
CA ARG A 262 -12.15 -3.59 2.92
C ARG A 262 -10.91 -2.77 2.60
N VAL A 263 -11.10 -1.53 2.14
CA VAL A 263 -10.03 -0.55 1.93
C VAL A 263 -10.25 0.59 2.91
N LEU A 264 -9.32 0.77 3.82
CA LEU A 264 -9.30 1.90 4.74
C LEU A 264 -8.19 2.85 4.31
N GLU A 265 -8.58 3.98 3.74
CA GLU A 265 -7.65 4.98 3.22
C GLU A 265 -7.25 5.93 4.36
N GLY A 266 -6.05 5.76 4.87
CA GLY A 266 -5.48 6.43 6.03
C GLY A 266 -5.34 5.52 7.24
N PRO A 267 -4.52 5.90 8.24
CA PRO A 267 -4.17 5.08 9.40
C PRO A 267 -5.16 5.29 10.56
N TYR A 268 -6.43 4.91 10.42
CA TYR A 268 -7.48 5.24 11.42
C TYR A 268 -7.93 4.06 12.28
N ASP A 269 -7.56 2.81 11.95
CA ASP A 269 -7.89 1.63 12.73
C ASP A 269 -6.70 1.18 13.59
N PRO A 270 -6.80 1.05 14.93
CA PRO A 270 -5.70 0.57 15.77
C PRO A 270 -5.16 -0.82 15.41
N ARG A 271 -5.88 -1.59 14.60
CA ARG A 271 -5.39 -2.87 14.07
C ARG A 271 -4.36 -2.70 12.95
N GLN A 272 -4.41 -1.57 12.21
CA GLN A 272 -3.43 -1.29 11.16
C GLN A 272 -2.03 -1.17 11.78
N GLY A 273 -1.09 -1.90 11.23
CA GLY A 273 0.31 -1.97 11.69
C GLY A 273 1.29 -1.37 10.72
N ASN A 274 2.36 -2.11 10.49
CA ASN A 274 3.42 -1.75 9.54
C ASN A 274 2.88 -1.58 8.13
N PHE A 275 3.40 -0.60 7.38
CA PHE A 275 3.01 -0.19 6.02
C PHE A 275 1.67 0.56 5.90
N ALA A 276 0.85 0.67 6.95
CA ALA A 276 -0.43 1.37 6.91
C ALA A 276 -0.28 2.91 6.98
N VAL A 277 0.51 3.51 6.12
CA VAL A 277 0.76 4.96 6.03
C VAL A 277 -0.29 5.63 5.14
N ALA A 278 -0.48 5.13 3.94
CA ALA A 278 -1.56 5.56 3.04
C ALA A 278 -2.90 4.90 3.40
N GLY A 279 -2.85 3.73 4.02
CA GLY A 279 -4.02 2.96 4.42
C GLY A 279 -3.77 1.46 4.45
N SER A 280 -4.85 0.69 4.42
CA SER A 280 -4.80 -0.77 4.37
C SER A 280 -5.87 -1.35 3.46
N ALA A 281 -5.61 -2.54 2.91
CA ALA A 281 -6.56 -3.32 2.13
C ALA A 281 -6.62 -4.76 2.65
N GLU A 282 -7.80 -5.19 3.06
CA GLU A 282 -8.06 -6.49 3.65
C GLU A 282 -8.99 -7.30 2.73
N TYR A 283 -8.49 -8.41 2.21
CA TYR A 283 -9.21 -9.35 1.36
C TYR A 283 -9.79 -10.48 2.20
N GLU A 284 -11.11 -10.56 2.27
CA GLU A 284 -11.80 -11.68 2.91
C GLU A 284 -12.06 -12.77 1.88
N LEU A 285 -11.77 -14.02 2.26
CA LEU A 285 -11.92 -15.18 1.39
C LEU A 285 -13.21 -15.94 1.65
N GLY A 286 -13.87 -16.37 0.57
CA GLY A 286 -15.06 -17.19 0.63
C GLY A 286 -15.58 -17.51 -0.77
N LEU A 287 -16.25 -18.64 -0.91
CA LEU A 287 -16.89 -19.06 -2.16
C LEU A 287 -18.36 -19.35 -1.88
N ALA A 288 -19.25 -18.56 -2.48
CA ALA A 288 -20.70 -18.73 -2.28
C ALA A 288 -21.26 -19.90 -3.09
N GLU A 289 -20.69 -20.17 -4.27
CA GLU A 289 -21.11 -21.28 -5.12
C GLU A 289 -20.76 -22.63 -4.51
N ARG A 290 -21.75 -23.54 -4.48
CA ARG A 290 -21.55 -24.91 -3.97
C ARG A 290 -21.46 -25.90 -5.13
N GLY A 291 -20.69 -26.98 -4.97
CA GLY A 291 -20.39 -27.95 -5.99
C GLY A 291 -18.99 -27.81 -6.55
N VAL A 292 -18.76 -28.34 -7.76
CA VAL A 292 -17.50 -28.22 -8.48
C VAL A 292 -17.72 -27.32 -9.69
N GLY A 293 -17.05 -26.18 -9.73
CA GLY A 293 -17.00 -25.27 -10.87
C GLY A 293 -15.71 -25.46 -11.66
N VAL A 294 -15.78 -25.58 -12.97
CA VAL A 294 -14.61 -25.55 -13.85
C VAL A 294 -14.84 -24.48 -14.89
N GLN A 295 -13.90 -23.54 -15.00
CA GLN A 295 -13.91 -22.50 -16.03
C GLN A 295 -12.69 -22.67 -16.94
N VAL A 296 -12.93 -22.65 -18.23
CA VAL A 296 -11.88 -22.64 -19.26
C VAL A 296 -12.06 -21.37 -20.07
N GLY A 297 -10.99 -20.59 -20.19
CA GLY A 297 -10.95 -19.35 -20.95
C GLY A 297 -9.87 -19.35 -22.01
N ALA A 298 -10.16 -18.71 -23.15
CA ALA A 298 -9.19 -18.46 -24.21
C ALA A 298 -9.35 -17.04 -24.75
N GLY A 299 -8.24 -16.37 -25.02
CA GLY A 299 -8.22 -14.98 -25.49
C GLY A 299 -7.19 -14.73 -26.58
N ASN A 300 -7.16 -13.49 -27.06
CA ASN A 300 -6.08 -13.05 -27.94
C ASN A 300 -4.72 -13.08 -27.21
N PHE A 301 -3.63 -12.89 -27.95
CA PHE A 301 -2.25 -12.98 -27.44
C PHE A 301 -1.92 -14.33 -26.76
N GLY A 302 -2.48 -15.43 -27.26
CA GLY A 302 -2.25 -16.77 -26.72
C GLY A 302 -2.76 -16.97 -25.29
N THR A 303 -3.60 -16.05 -24.78
CA THR A 303 -4.11 -16.10 -23.41
C THR A 303 -4.98 -17.33 -23.19
N ARG A 304 -4.70 -18.08 -22.12
CA ARG A 304 -5.42 -19.28 -21.69
C ARG A 304 -5.55 -19.27 -20.18
N ARG A 305 -6.73 -19.65 -19.68
CA ARG A 305 -6.99 -19.77 -18.25
C ARG A 305 -7.83 -21.01 -17.96
N VAL A 306 -7.40 -21.77 -16.95
CA VAL A 306 -8.18 -22.85 -16.39
C VAL A 306 -8.33 -22.58 -14.90
N LEU A 307 -9.55 -22.52 -14.42
CA LEU A 307 -9.89 -22.29 -13.01
C LEU A 307 -10.80 -23.43 -12.55
N ALA A 308 -10.44 -24.06 -11.44
CA ALA A 308 -11.25 -25.03 -10.74
C ALA A 308 -11.67 -24.49 -9.38
N LEU A 309 -12.95 -24.55 -9.06
CA LEU A 309 -13.54 -24.10 -7.81
C LEU A 309 -14.29 -25.27 -7.16
N TRP A 310 -14.18 -25.40 -5.85
CA TRP A 310 -14.89 -26.43 -5.10
C TRP A 310 -15.46 -25.84 -3.82
N GLY A 311 -16.79 -25.85 -3.71
CA GLY A 311 -17.52 -25.50 -2.51
C GLY A 311 -18.33 -26.70 -2.03
N PRO A 312 -17.97 -27.39 -0.90
CA PRO A 312 -18.69 -28.58 -0.46
C PRO A 312 -20.15 -28.25 -0.17
N PRO A 313 -21.13 -29.05 -0.64
CA PRO A 313 -22.53 -28.84 -0.31
C PRO A 313 -22.79 -28.89 1.19
N GLY A 314 -23.56 -27.93 1.72
CA GLY A 314 -23.89 -27.83 3.13
C GLY A 314 -22.78 -27.25 4.02
N ALA A 315 -21.57 -26.99 3.48
CA ALA A 315 -20.51 -26.29 4.20
C ALA A 315 -20.67 -24.76 4.14
N PRO A 316 -20.09 -24.00 5.09
CA PRO A 316 -20.07 -22.55 5.02
C PRO A 316 -19.24 -22.05 3.83
N ASP A 317 -19.48 -20.80 3.40
CA ASP A 317 -18.75 -20.16 2.29
C ASP A 317 -17.24 -20.08 2.53
N ALA A 318 -16.83 -20.04 3.80
CA ALA A 318 -15.46 -20.10 4.23
C ALA A 318 -14.78 -21.47 4.03
N THR A 319 -15.52 -22.52 3.63
CA THR A 319 -14.95 -23.83 3.27
C THR A 319 -14.97 -23.99 1.77
N PHE A 320 -13.78 -23.98 1.14
CA PHE A 320 -13.64 -24.08 -0.30
C PHE A 320 -12.24 -24.54 -0.70
N GLY A 321 -12.10 -24.94 -1.95
CA GLY A 321 -10.83 -25.12 -2.66
C GLY A 321 -10.88 -24.42 -4.00
N ALA A 322 -9.74 -23.85 -4.42
CA ALA A 322 -9.60 -23.24 -5.73
C ALA A 322 -8.20 -23.48 -6.30
N ALA A 323 -8.12 -23.68 -7.62
CA ALA A 323 -6.86 -23.79 -8.32
C ALA A 323 -6.95 -23.13 -9.71
N GLU A 324 -5.90 -22.38 -10.08
CA GLU A 324 -5.80 -21.67 -11.35
C GLU A 324 -4.50 -22.01 -12.05
N VAL A 325 -4.56 -22.13 -13.37
CA VAL A 325 -3.41 -22.03 -14.28
C VAL A 325 -3.73 -20.97 -15.34
N TYR A 326 -2.84 -20.01 -15.46
CA TYR A 326 -2.93 -18.92 -16.43
C TYR A 326 -1.67 -18.85 -17.26
N GLN A 327 -1.83 -18.60 -18.57
CA GLN A 327 -0.73 -18.41 -19.52
C GLN A 327 -1.13 -17.34 -20.55
N THR A 328 -0.16 -16.53 -20.96
CA THR A 328 -0.28 -15.57 -22.08
C THR A 328 1.05 -15.45 -22.80
N ASP A 329 1.02 -15.22 -24.12
CA ASP A 329 2.20 -14.87 -24.92
C ASP A 329 2.49 -13.35 -24.83
N GLY A 330 1.55 -12.56 -24.26
CA GLY A 330 1.65 -11.12 -24.09
C GLY A 330 1.42 -10.32 -25.39
N PHE A 331 1.20 -9.02 -25.20
CA PHE A 331 0.82 -8.10 -26.28
C PHE A 331 2.03 -7.32 -26.85
N GLY A 332 3.05 -7.98 -27.29
CA GLY A 332 4.26 -7.36 -27.82
C GLY A 332 5.52 -8.13 -27.46
N GLN A 333 6.67 -7.51 -27.60
CA GLN A 333 7.94 -8.17 -27.32
C GLN A 333 8.12 -8.35 -25.80
N ASN A 334 8.63 -9.53 -25.42
CA ASN A 334 9.05 -9.86 -24.05
C ASN A 334 7.96 -9.63 -22.99
N ARG A 335 6.75 -10.17 -23.17
CA ARG A 335 5.59 -9.94 -22.28
C ARG A 335 4.83 -11.23 -21.96
N ASP A 336 5.41 -12.38 -22.22
CA ASP A 336 4.77 -13.65 -21.89
C ASP A 336 4.79 -13.89 -20.37
N ALA A 337 3.77 -14.59 -19.88
CA ALA A 337 3.64 -14.95 -18.49
C ALA A 337 2.94 -16.30 -18.30
N THR A 338 3.35 -17.01 -17.26
CA THR A 338 2.69 -18.24 -16.80
C THR A 338 2.61 -18.19 -15.29
N ARG A 339 1.42 -18.46 -14.72
CA ARG A 339 1.24 -18.56 -13.28
C ARG A 339 0.33 -19.72 -12.91
N GLY A 340 0.57 -20.27 -11.71
CA GLY A 340 -0.28 -21.27 -11.09
C GLY A 340 -0.56 -20.90 -9.65
N SER A 341 -1.81 -20.96 -9.22
CA SER A 341 -2.26 -20.70 -7.87
C SER A 341 -3.15 -21.82 -7.36
N ALA A 342 -3.01 -22.17 -6.09
CA ALA A 342 -3.92 -23.08 -5.40
C ALA A 342 -4.16 -22.59 -3.98
N ILE A 343 -5.42 -22.63 -3.52
CA ILE A 343 -5.80 -22.29 -2.16
C ILE A 343 -6.91 -23.22 -1.68
N GLY A 344 -6.78 -23.68 -0.44
CA GLY A 344 -7.80 -24.47 0.24
C GLY A 344 -8.05 -23.91 1.63
N GLN A 345 -9.31 -23.67 1.97
CA GLN A 345 -9.73 -23.20 3.29
C GLN A 345 -10.80 -24.11 3.85
N TYR A 346 -10.65 -24.51 5.11
CA TYR A 346 -11.62 -25.31 5.85
C TYR A 346 -12.04 -24.58 7.12
N GLU A 347 -13.35 -24.41 7.30
CA GLU A 347 -13.93 -23.91 8.54
C GLU A 347 -14.64 -25.04 9.27
N GLY A 348 -14.28 -25.24 10.54
CA GLY A 348 -14.88 -26.22 11.44
C GLY A 348 -15.31 -25.59 12.76
N ARG A 349 -16.01 -26.38 13.59
CA ARG A 349 -16.44 -25.97 14.93
C ARG A 349 -15.87 -26.92 16.00
N LEU A 350 -15.42 -26.32 17.10
CA LEU A 350 -15.01 -27.01 18.33
C LEU A 350 -16.05 -26.67 19.40
N GLY A 351 -17.17 -27.44 19.43
CA GLY A 351 -18.30 -27.13 20.29
C GLY A 351 -19.21 -26.02 19.73
N ALA A 352 -20.04 -25.40 20.59
CA ALA A 352 -21.05 -24.41 20.19
C ALA A 352 -20.44 -23.01 19.92
N ASP A 353 -19.43 -22.62 20.69
CA ASP A 353 -18.96 -21.25 20.80
C ASP A 353 -17.58 -21.02 20.16
N THR A 354 -16.95 -22.07 19.62
CA THR A 354 -15.61 -21.97 19.00
C THR A 354 -15.65 -22.43 17.56
N ARG A 355 -15.14 -21.56 16.68
CA ARG A 355 -14.87 -21.86 15.27
C ARG A 355 -13.37 -21.84 15.02
N PHE A 356 -12.92 -22.66 14.09
CA PHE A 356 -11.54 -22.60 13.60
C PHE A 356 -11.54 -22.63 12.07
N ARG A 357 -10.49 -22.03 11.51
CA ARG A 357 -10.17 -22.07 10.07
C ARG A 357 -8.75 -22.51 9.89
N LEU A 358 -8.52 -23.34 8.88
CA LEU A 358 -7.21 -23.73 8.41
C LEU A 358 -7.12 -23.42 6.93
N THR A 359 -6.04 -22.78 6.51
CA THR A 359 -5.84 -22.41 5.10
C THR A 359 -4.43 -22.77 4.67
N LEU A 360 -4.33 -23.31 3.47
CA LEU A 360 -3.09 -23.58 2.75
C LEU A 360 -3.15 -22.90 1.39
N GLN A 361 -2.05 -22.31 0.99
CA GLN A 361 -1.94 -21.59 -0.28
C GLN A 361 -0.57 -21.88 -0.91
N ALA A 362 -0.55 -22.10 -2.23
CA ALA A 362 0.64 -22.26 -3.04
C ALA A 362 0.53 -21.42 -4.32
N TYR A 363 1.64 -20.82 -4.72
CA TYR A 363 1.71 -19.96 -5.89
C TYR A 363 3.07 -20.08 -6.55
N SER A 364 3.09 -20.02 -7.89
CA SER A 364 4.30 -19.89 -8.68
C SER A 364 3.99 -19.11 -9.95
N ALA A 365 4.88 -18.21 -10.32
CA ALA A 365 4.80 -17.46 -11.57
C ALA A 365 6.18 -17.34 -12.21
N ARG A 366 6.16 -17.19 -13.53
CA ARG A 366 7.30 -16.77 -14.36
C ARG A 366 6.79 -15.82 -15.43
N TRP A 367 7.52 -14.74 -15.65
CA TRP A 367 7.13 -13.72 -16.64
C TRP A 367 8.33 -13.04 -17.27
N HIS A 368 8.10 -12.43 -18.43
CA HIS A 368 9.00 -11.47 -19.04
C HIS A 368 8.42 -10.06 -18.99
N SER A 369 9.29 -9.05 -19.05
CA SER A 369 8.94 -7.63 -19.04
C SER A 369 9.57 -6.91 -20.21
N ALA A 370 8.83 -6.04 -20.86
CA ALA A 370 9.40 -5.22 -21.95
C ALA A 370 10.19 -4.02 -21.43
N GLY A 371 10.07 -3.66 -20.15
CA GLY A 371 10.69 -2.47 -19.61
C GLY A 371 10.15 -1.16 -20.22
N VAL A 372 10.98 -0.15 -20.24
CA VAL A 372 10.64 1.21 -20.71
C VAL A 372 11.11 1.45 -22.14
N ILE A 373 10.38 2.29 -22.89
CA ILE A 373 10.74 2.81 -24.21
C ILE A 373 10.97 4.32 -24.10
N ARG A 374 12.07 4.81 -24.70
CA ARG A 374 12.36 6.24 -24.82
C ARG A 374 11.38 6.89 -25.80
N GLU A 375 10.85 8.05 -25.43
CA GLU A 375 9.90 8.80 -26.27
C GLU A 375 10.52 9.28 -27.58
N ASP A 376 11.81 9.70 -27.56
CA ASP A 376 12.52 10.15 -28.75
C ASP A 376 12.83 9.00 -29.73
N ASP A 377 13.05 7.78 -29.23
CA ASP A 377 13.22 6.60 -30.10
C ASP A 377 11.91 6.18 -30.73
N PHE A 378 10.82 6.24 -29.96
CA PHE A 378 9.49 5.96 -30.48
C PHE A 378 9.07 7.02 -31.52
N ALA A 379 9.25 8.30 -31.23
CA ALA A 379 8.93 9.40 -32.15
C ALA A 379 9.75 9.34 -33.46
N ALA A 380 11.01 8.89 -33.39
CA ALA A 380 11.89 8.72 -34.55
C ALA A 380 11.66 7.38 -35.30
N GLY A 381 10.77 6.52 -34.82
CA GLY A 381 10.51 5.21 -35.43
C GLY A 381 11.63 4.19 -35.24
N ARG A 382 12.57 4.43 -34.31
CA ARG A 382 13.65 3.48 -33.98
C ARG A 382 13.16 2.32 -33.14
N ARG A 383 12.10 2.54 -32.35
CA ARG A 383 11.40 1.54 -31.55
C ARG A 383 9.89 1.64 -31.75
N GLY A 384 9.22 0.49 -31.80
CA GLY A 384 7.76 0.42 -31.80
C GLY A 384 7.18 0.61 -30.40
N PHE A 385 5.88 0.90 -30.33
CA PHE A 385 5.18 1.14 -29.07
C PHE A 385 5.20 -0.09 -28.14
N PHE A 386 5.24 -1.29 -28.69
CA PHE A 386 5.22 -2.56 -27.94
C PHE A 386 6.57 -3.30 -27.98
N ASP A 387 7.65 -2.62 -28.35
CA ASP A 387 9.00 -3.20 -28.38
C ASP A 387 9.62 -3.29 -26.98
N THR A 388 10.80 -3.89 -26.90
CA THR A 388 11.71 -3.89 -25.76
C THR A 388 13.12 -3.51 -26.22
N TYR A 389 13.92 -2.96 -25.30
CA TYR A 389 15.36 -2.81 -25.50
C TYR A 389 16.13 -4.03 -25.02
N ASP A 390 15.63 -4.70 -23.98
CA ASP A 390 16.36 -5.76 -23.29
C ASP A 390 15.45 -6.97 -23.05
N PHE A 391 15.74 -8.08 -23.70
CA PHE A 391 15.00 -9.34 -23.56
C PHE A 391 15.35 -10.12 -22.28
N GLY A 392 16.34 -9.67 -21.50
CA GLY A 392 16.72 -10.25 -20.22
C GLY A 392 15.78 -9.88 -19.06
N GLN A 393 14.88 -8.91 -19.28
CA GLN A 393 13.96 -8.40 -18.25
C GLN A 393 12.82 -9.39 -17.98
N GLY A 394 12.34 -9.39 -16.74
CA GLY A 394 11.27 -10.26 -16.26
C GLY A 394 11.56 -10.83 -14.88
N GLY A 395 10.96 -11.96 -14.54
CA GLY A 395 11.19 -12.55 -13.23
C GLY A 395 10.48 -13.87 -13.00
N ASP A 396 10.64 -14.34 -11.78
CA ASP A 396 9.90 -15.48 -11.25
C ASP A 396 9.58 -15.27 -9.77
N ALA A 397 8.50 -15.88 -9.32
CA ALA A 397 8.08 -15.83 -7.92
C ALA A 397 7.48 -17.17 -7.49
N THR A 398 7.71 -17.53 -6.22
CA THR A 398 7.05 -18.64 -5.55
C THR A 398 6.61 -18.21 -4.16
N ARG A 399 5.43 -18.68 -3.74
CA ARG A 399 4.92 -18.44 -2.39
C ARG A 399 4.19 -19.67 -1.89
N PHE A 400 4.52 -20.08 -0.68
CA PHE A 400 3.76 -21.06 0.08
C PHE A 400 3.35 -20.41 1.40
N SER A 401 2.06 -20.51 1.77
CA SER A 401 1.54 -19.92 2.99
C SER A 401 0.61 -20.91 3.68
N ALA A 402 0.70 -20.96 5.00
CA ALA A 402 -0.17 -21.76 5.87
C ALA A 402 -0.60 -20.91 7.05
N TRP A 403 -1.89 -20.94 7.39
CA TRP A 403 -2.37 -20.25 8.58
C TRP A 403 -3.57 -20.92 9.21
N GLY A 404 -3.70 -20.69 10.53
CA GLY A 404 -4.81 -21.17 11.32
C GLY A 404 -5.40 -20.04 12.15
N GLU A 405 -6.72 -19.96 12.20
CA GLU A 405 -7.51 -19.00 13.00
C GLU A 405 -8.42 -19.75 13.96
N ILE A 406 -8.54 -19.27 15.18
CA ILE A 406 -9.54 -19.70 16.15
C ILE A 406 -10.32 -18.48 16.63
N GLU A 407 -11.65 -18.55 16.53
CA GLU A 407 -12.56 -17.57 17.09
C GLU A 407 -13.46 -18.25 18.12
N SER A 408 -13.43 -17.74 19.35
CA SER A 408 -14.21 -18.29 20.45
C SER A 408 -15.00 -17.21 21.17
N ARG A 409 -16.19 -17.56 21.65
CA ARG A 409 -17.00 -16.68 22.46
C ARG A 409 -17.15 -17.25 23.86
N SER A 410 -16.87 -16.42 24.88
CA SER A 410 -17.10 -16.76 26.28
C SER A 410 -17.90 -15.64 26.92
N GLY A 411 -19.18 -15.89 27.16
CA GLY A 411 -20.13 -14.86 27.57
C GLY A 411 -20.25 -13.75 26.53
N SER A 412 -19.98 -12.50 26.93
CA SER A 412 -19.98 -11.34 26.04
C SER A 412 -18.64 -11.15 25.30
N VAL A 413 -17.56 -11.84 25.69
CA VAL A 413 -16.22 -11.65 25.15
C VAL A 413 -16.02 -12.51 23.90
N VAL A 414 -15.56 -11.90 22.82
CA VAL A 414 -15.12 -12.58 21.60
C VAL A 414 -13.60 -12.57 21.57
N TYR A 415 -12.99 -13.72 21.44
CA TYR A 415 -11.55 -13.92 21.27
C TYR A 415 -11.30 -14.40 19.85
N ARG A 416 -10.32 -13.78 19.19
CA ARG A 416 -9.79 -14.28 17.92
C ARG A 416 -8.28 -14.34 17.99
N ASN A 417 -7.71 -15.46 17.56
CA ASN A 417 -6.28 -15.65 17.44
C ASN A 417 -5.98 -16.32 16.11
N GLN A 418 -4.93 -15.84 15.43
CA GLN A 418 -4.47 -16.37 14.16
C GLN A 418 -2.94 -16.51 14.21
N ALA A 419 -2.43 -17.62 13.68
CA ALA A 419 -1.00 -17.83 13.48
C ALA A 419 -0.73 -18.18 12.01
N PHE A 420 0.39 -17.73 11.48
CA PHE A 420 0.75 -17.92 10.07
C PHE A 420 2.23 -18.18 9.86
N ALA A 421 2.53 -18.86 8.75
CA ALA A 421 3.86 -19.04 8.22
C ALA A 421 3.85 -18.85 6.70
N ILE A 422 4.87 -18.18 6.17
CA ILE A 422 5.02 -17.85 4.77
C ILE A 422 6.44 -18.14 4.34
N LEU A 423 6.60 -18.84 3.22
CA LEU A 423 7.85 -19.02 2.49
C LEU A 423 7.68 -18.32 1.13
N ALA A 424 8.54 -17.38 0.82
CA ALA A 424 8.46 -16.66 -0.45
C ALA A 424 9.84 -16.47 -1.07
N ASN A 425 9.91 -16.66 -2.38
CA ASN A 425 11.08 -16.35 -3.18
C ASN A 425 10.63 -15.52 -4.38
N SER A 426 11.45 -14.56 -4.76
CA SER A 426 11.24 -13.76 -5.98
C SER A 426 12.58 -13.41 -6.61
N ARG A 427 12.58 -13.33 -7.94
CA ARG A 427 13.67 -12.78 -8.74
C ARG A 427 13.08 -11.80 -9.74
N ILE A 428 13.62 -10.60 -9.79
CA ILE A 428 13.15 -9.51 -10.66
C ILE A 428 14.35 -8.96 -11.41
N ARG A 429 14.19 -8.79 -12.73
CA ARG A 429 15.21 -8.21 -13.62
C ARG A 429 14.63 -7.05 -14.38
N GLU A 430 15.28 -5.89 -14.25
CA GLU A 430 14.84 -4.64 -14.85
C GLU A 430 16.02 -3.83 -15.37
N ASN A 431 15.81 -3.14 -16.49
CA ASN A 431 16.79 -2.26 -17.10
C ASN A 431 16.14 -0.91 -17.43
N PHE A 432 16.39 0.09 -16.60
CA PHE A 432 15.88 1.45 -16.79
C PHE A 432 16.87 2.33 -17.58
N THR A 433 18.15 2.15 -17.38
CA THR A 433 19.19 3.10 -17.85
C THR A 433 19.99 2.60 -19.06
N GLY A 434 19.77 1.33 -19.45
CA GLY A 434 20.40 0.76 -20.63
C GLY A 434 21.88 0.41 -20.44
N PHE A 435 22.77 1.29 -20.87
CA PHE A 435 24.22 1.19 -20.77
C PHE A 435 24.84 2.44 -20.14
N LEU A 436 24.05 3.26 -19.46
CA LEU A 436 24.47 4.55 -18.92
C LEU A 436 25.49 4.42 -17.78
N LEU A 437 25.31 3.43 -16.91
CA LEU A 437 26.06 3.28 -15.65
C LEU A 437 27.28 2.38 -15.78
N ASP A 438 27.35 1.52 -16.78
CA ASP A 438 28.50 0.69 -17.06
C ASP A 438 29.60 1.49 -17.79
N VAL A 439 30.25 2.39 -17.04
CA VAL A 439 31.33 3.24 -17.55
C VAL A 439 32.59 2.40 -17.64
N GLN A 440 32.89 1.86 -18.82
CA GLN A 440 34.14 1.15 -19.04
C GLN A 440 35.29 2.16 -19.22
N GLN A 441 36.43 1.88 -18.58
CA GLN A 441 37.65 2.61 -18.84
C GLN A 441 38.08 2.42 -20.29
N PRO A 442 38.69 3.44 -20.96
CA PRO A 442 39.10 3.35 -22.36
C PRO A 442 40.02 2.17 -22.68
N GLN A 443 40.71 1.59 -21.69
CA GLN A 443 41.58 0.43 -21.84
C GLN A 443 40.84 -0.93 -21.76
N GLN A 444 39.55 -0.95 -21.36
CA GLN A 444 38.73 -2.17 -21.27
C GLN A 444 37.79 -2.36 -22.48
N THR A 445 37.97 -1.60 -23.52
CA THR A 445 37.16 -1.63 -24.77
C THR A 445 37.13 -2.97 -25.50
N LEU A 446 37.90 -3.96 -25.04
CA LEU A 446 37.91 -5.32 -25.62
C LEU A 446 36.62 -6.11 -25.40
N HIS A 447 35.78 -5.74 -24.45
CA HIS A 447 34.58 -6.50 -24.08
C HIS A 447 33.24 -5.79 -24.37
N GLY A 448 33.24 -4.56 -24.88
CA GLY A 448 32.00 -3.78 -25.03
C GLY A 448 31.38 -3.38 -23.69
N GLN A 449 30.34 -2.56 -23.71
CA GLN A 449 29.55 -2.27 -22.53
C GLN A 449 28.69 -3.47 -22.15
N ARG A 450 28.61 -3.81 -20.84
CA ARG A 450 27.89 -4.97 -20.33
C ARG A 450 26.41 -4.70 -20.14
N GLY A 451 26.04 -3.44 -19.93
CA GLY A 451 24.67 -2.99 -19.72
C GLY A 451 24.32 -2.82 -18.23
N ASP A 452 23.16 -2.21 -17.98
CA ASP A 452 22.70 -1.84 -16.65
C ASP A 452 21.58 -2.76 -16.14
N LEU A 453 21.45 -3.98 -16.69
CA LEU A 453 20.41 -4.90 -16.26
C LEU A 453 20.61 -5.29 -14.80
N ILE A 454 19.65 -4.90 -13.97
CA ILE A 454 19.58 -5.21 -12.55
C ILE A 454 18.95 -6.59 -12.38
N ASP A 455 19.50 -7.42 -11.49
CA ASP A 455 19.00 -8.73 -11.11
C ASP A 455 18.85 -8.78 -9.59
N GLN A 456 17.62 -8.68 -9.12
CA GLN A 456 17.28 -8.72 -7.70
C GLN A 456 16.70 -10.09 -7.34
N SER A 457 17.26 -10.74 -6.34
CA SER A 457 16.75 -11.98 -5.78
C SER A 457 16.45 -11.83 -4.30
N ASN A 458 15.29 -12.35 -3.88
CA ASN A 458 14.87 -12.34 -2.47
C ASN A 458 14.37 -13.72 -2.08
N SER A 459 14.78 -14.19 -0.91
CA SER A 459 14.28 -15.40 -0.26
C SER A 459 13.87 -15.04 1.16
N SER A 460 12.63 -15.32 1.55
CA SER A 460 12.13 -14.96 2.86
C SER A 460 11.34 -16.07 3.55
N VAL A 461 11.51 -16.12 4.87
CA VAL A 461 10.71 -16.91 5.80
C VAL A 461 10.05 -15.94 6.77
N THR A 462 8.73 -15.95 6.83
CA THR A 462 7.94 -15.14 7.76
C THR A 462 7.10 -16.03 8.64
N VAL A 463 7.13 -15.78 9.95
CA VAL A 463 6.21 -16.40 10.92
C VAL A 463 5.57 -15.30 11.75
N GLY A 464 4.32 -15.53 12.18
CA GLY A 464 3.68 -14.54 13.03
C GLY A 464 2.37 -15.02 13.61
N ALA A 465 1.86 -14.20 14.54
CA ALA A 465 0.58 -14.40 15.18
C ALA A 465 -0.04 -13.05 15.53
N HIS A 466 -1.35 -12.97 15.49
CA HIS A 466 -2.09 -11.83 15.99
C HIS A 466 -3.43 -12.28 16.57
N GLY A 467 -4.01 -11.42 17.39
CA GLY A 467 -5.30 -11.73 17.98
C GLY A 467 -5.86 -10.56 18.76
N PHE A 468 -7.11 -10.71 19.17
CA PHE A 468 -7.79 -9.73 20.01
C PHE A 468 -8.80 -10.37 20.94
N ALA A 469 -9.14 -9.64 22.00
CA ALA A 469 -10.30 -9.84 22.83
C ALA A 469 -11.19 -8.60 22.75
N ARG A 470 -12.48 -8.79 22.45
CA ARG A 470 -13.46 -7.72 22.30
C ARG A 470 -14.70 -8.01 23.13
N THR A 471 -15.18 -6.98 23.84
CA THR A 471 -16.34 -7.10 24.70
C THR A 471 -17.15 -5.80 24.70
N PRO A 472 -18.49 -5.88 24.72
CA PRO A 472 -19.30 -4.73 25.11
C PRO A 472 -19.07 -4.43 26.61
N ILE A 473 -18.99 -3.14 26.94
CA ILE A 473 -18.86 -2.64 28.31
C ILE A 473 -19.81 -1.47 28.50
N ASP A 474 -20.24 -1.25 29.74
CA ASP A 474 -21.00 -0.06 30.08
C ASP A 474 -20.05 0.98 30.73
N VAL A 475 -19.94 2.15 30.11
CA VAL A 475 -19.16 3.26 30.63
C VAL A 475 -20.10 4.38 31.04
N LEU A 476 -20.27 4.59 32.35
CA LEU A 476 -21.26 5.50 32.90
C LEU A 476 -22.67 5.15 32.40
N VAL A 477 -23.27 6.01 31.57
CA VAL A 477 -24.60 5.82 30.97
C VAL A 477 -24.53 5.49 29.47
N ALA A 478 -23.32 5.33 28.93
CA ALA A 478 -23.08 5.12 27.50
C ALA A 478 -22.76 3.65 27.20
N ARG A 479 -23.33 3.15 26.11
CA ARG A 479 -22.92 1.86 25.56
C ARG A 479 -21.52 1.99 24.95
N ALA A 480 -20.62 1.11 25.32
CA ALA A 480 -19.26 1.08 24.81
C ALA A 480 -18.88 -0.34 24.35
N GLU A 481 -17.90 -0.42 23.47
CA GLU A 481 -17.23 -1.66 23.08
C GLU A 481 -15.72 -1.44 23.23
N ALA A 482 -15.08 -2.30 23.99
CA ALA A 482 -13.62 -2.29 24.16
C ALA A 482 -13.00 -3.47 23.43
N GLU A 483 -11.85 -3.21 22.80
CA GLU A 483 -11.03 -4.23 22.17
C GLU A 483 -9.58 -4.01 22.57
N VAL A 484 -8.89 -5.09 22.89
CA VAL A 484 -7.44 -5.13 23.08
C VAL A 484 -6.87 -6.25 22.22
N GLY A 485 -5.71 -6.00 21.60
CA GLY A 485 -5.14 -7.00 20.74
C GLY A 485 -3.63 -6.89 20.64
N TYR A 486 -3.04 -7.86 19.98
CA TYR A 486 -1.61 -7.99 19.76
C TYR A 486 -1.30 -8.39 18.32
N PHE A 487 -0.08 -8.10 17.90
CA PHE A 487 0.53 -8.52 16.64
C PHE A 487 1.99 -8.90 16.91
N ALA A 488 2.43 -10.00 16.36
CA ALA A 488 3.82 -10.43 16.42
C ALA A 488 4.21 -11.03 15.08
N ARG A 489 5.29 -10.53 14.50
CA ARG A 489 5.84 -10.99 13.23
C ARG A 489 7.35 -11.04 13.30
N TYR A 490 7.92 -12.07 12.71
CA TYR A 490 9.37 -12.24 12.56
C TYR A 490 9.67 -12.68 11.13
N ASP A 491 10.59 -11.97 10.49
CA ASP A 491 11.03 -12.21 9.12
C ASP A 491 12.53 -12.46 9.07
N VAL A 492 12.93 -13.45 8.29
CA VAL A 492 14.32 -13.64 7.86
C VAL A 492 14.35 -13.52 6.35
N THR A 493 15.08 -12.55 5.82
CA THR A 493 15.19 -12.30 4.39
C THR A 493 16.64 -12.27 3.96
N ASP A 494 16.98 -13.07 2.96
CA ASP A 494 18.24 -12.99 2.23
C ASP A 494 17.96 -12.35 0.86
N GLY A 495 18.65 -11.26 0.53
CA GLY A 495 18.46 -10.50 -0.70
C GLY A 495 19.77 -10.15 -1.37
N THR A 496 19.85 -10.32 -2.70
CA THR A 496 20.99 -9.90 -3.52
C THR A 496 20.53 -9.03 -4.68
N GLN A 497 21.31 -8.00 -4.98
CA GLN A 497 21.14 -7.21 -6.19
C GLN A 497 22.45 -7.17 -6.96
N TYR A 498 22.43 -7.73 -8.16
CA TYR A 498 23.53 -7.73 -9.09
C TYR A 498 23.25 -6.84 -10.29
N ARG A 499 24.33 -6.37 -10.94
CA ARG A 499 24.28 -5.97 -12.34
C ARG A 499 24.82 -7.12 -13.17
N ILE A 500 24.07 -7.49 -14.20
CA ILE A 500 24.40 -8.63 -15.06
C ILE A 500 24.62 -8.17 -16.48
N GLU A 501 25.55 -8.86 -17.15
CA GLU A 501 25.81 -8.61 -18.56
C GLU A 501 24.65 -9.07 -19.42
N ALA A 502 24.10 -8.19 -20.23
CA ALA A 502 22.93 -8.48 -21.07
C ALA A 502 23.15 -9.63 -22.06
N ALA A 503 24.38 -9.82 -22.56
CA ALA A 503 24.71 -10.87 -23.52
C ALA A 503 24.83 -12.27 -22.91
N THR A 504 25.36 -12.38 -21.69
CA THR A 504 25.72 -13.66 -21.05
C THR A 504 24.88 -13.99 -19.83
N ASN A 505 24.13 -13.01 -19.29
CA ASN A 505 23.45 -13.05 -17.98
C ASN A 505 24.44 -13.30 -16.80
N ALA A 506 25.73 -13.05 -16.99
CA ALA A 506 26.73 -13.21 -15.95
C ALA A 506 26.77 -11.98 -15.05
N PRO A 507 26.77 -12.12 -13.72
CA PRO A 507 26.92 -10.99 -12.80
C PRO A 507 28.34 -10.43 -12.93
N TYR A 508 28.45 -9.10 -13.04
CA TYR A 508 29.74 -8.40 -13.07
C TYR A 508 29.91 -7.38 -11.95
N HIS A 509 28.82 -7.04 -11.24
CA HIS A 509 28.82 -6.10 -10.13
C HIS A 509 27.76 -6.49 -9.09
N THR A 510 28.09 -6.38 -7.80
CA THR A 510 27.17 -6.55 -6.69
C THR A 510 26.78 -5.18 -6.13
N ASP A 511 25.52 -4.77 -6.30
CA ASP A 511 25.01 -3.55 -5.68
C ASP A 511 24.72 -3.77 -4.19
N LEU A 512 24.10 -4.90 -3.84
CA LEU A 512 23.72 -5.27 -2.48
C LEU A 512 23.80 -6.80 -2.29
N ASP A 513 24.20 -7.20 -1.08
CA ASP A 513 24.05 -8.56 -0.58
C ASP A 513 23.69 -8.48 0.91
N LEU A 514 22.39 -8.58 1.20
CA LEU A 514 21.83 -8.35 2.53
C LEU A 514 21.26 -9.64 3.12
N ARG A 515 21.50 -9.85 4.40
CA ARG A 515 20.69 -10.68 5.24
C ARG A 515 20.05 -9.84 6.31
N SER A 516 18.72 -9.86 6.42
CA SER A 516 17.98 -9.12 7.43
C SER A 516 17.13 -10.06 8.28
N GLN A 517 17.14 -9.83 9.58
CA GLN A 517 16.21 -10.39 10.54
C GLN A 517 15.43 -9.24 11.15
N THR A 518 14.11 -9.25 10.98
CA THR A 518 13.26 -8.15 11.44
C THR A 518 12.16 -8.69 12.31
N ALA A 519 11.85 -7.98 13.40
CA ALA A 519 10.67 -8.27 14.20
C ALA A 519 9.80 -7.03 14.35
N ASP A 520 8.50 -7.25 14.28
CA ASP A 520 7.45 -6.25 14.51
C ASP A 520 6.50 -6.81 15.59
N LEU A 521 6.55 -6.18 16.78
CA LEU A 521 5.76 -6.56 17.94
C LEU A 521 4.83 -5.42 18.31
N GLY A 522 3.53 -5.59 18.12
CA GLY A 522 2.51 -4.57 18.35
C GLY A 522 1.51 -4.96 19.41
N VAL A 523 1.09 -4.00 20.22
CA VAL A 523 -0.09 -4.12 21.08
C VAL A 523 -0.99 -2.91 20.85
N TYR A 524 -2.31 -3.12 20.88
CA TYR A 524 -3.25 -2.04 20.66
C TYR A 524 -4.46 -2.13 21.58
N GLY A 525 -5.10 -0.98 21.78
CA GLY A 525 -6.41 -0.87 22.41
C GLY A 525 -7.32 0.04 21.60
N ASP A 526 -8.60 -0.28 21.58
CA ASP A 526 -9.67 0.48 20.91
C ASP A 526 -10.90 0.56 21.80
N LEU A 527 -11.45 1.76 21.94
CA LEU A 527 -12.68 2.02 22.67
C LEU A 527 -13.67 2.73 21.74
N SER A 528 -14.85 2.14 21.55
CA SER A 528 -15.96 2.77 20.86
C SER A 528 -17.03 3.14 21.88
N LEU A 529 -17.38 4.41 22.00
CA LEU A 529 -18.33 4.96 22.96
C LEU A 529 -19.50 5.61 22.22
N THR A 530 -20.72 5.25 22.57
CA THR A 530 -21.95 5.85 22.02
C THR A 530 -22.73 6.53 23.16
N PRO A 531 -22.32 7.78 23.53
CA PRO A 531 -22.95 8.49 24.66
C PRO A 531 -24.38 8.88 24.36
N VAL A 532 -24.71 9.17 23.11
CA VAL A 532 -26.06 9.45 22.62
C VAL A 532 -26.26 8.81 21.27
N SER A 533 -27.48 8.54 20.85
CA SER A 533 -27.80 7.76 19.67
C SER A 533 -27.24 8.33 18.34
N TRP A 534 -27.02 9.63 18.29
CA TRP A 534 -26.49 10.34 17.12
C TRP A 534 -24.97 10.56 17.13
N LEU A 535 -24.26 10.20 18.24
CA LEU A 535 -22.82 10.42 18.39
C LEU A 535 -22.12 9.12 18.77
N THR A 536 -21.14 8.72 17.96
CA THR A 536 -20.17 7.67 18.30
C THR A 536 -18.77 8.26 18.31
N LEU A 537 -18.09 8.11 19.44
CA LEU A 537 -16.68 8.47 19.61
C LEU A 537 -15.85 7.21 19.64
N ARG A 538 -14.76 7.18 18.91
CA ARG A 538 -13.80 6.08 18.94
C ARG A 538 -12.42 6.64 19.26
N GLY A 539 -11.72 5.98 20.14
CA GLY A 539 -10.37 6.35 20.53
C GLY A 539 -9.56 5.10 20.80
N GLY A 540 -8.36 5.10 20.35
CA GLY A 540 -7.45 3.97 20.54
C GLY A 540 -6.02 4.35 20.19
N GLY A 541 -5.14 3.40 20.34
CA GLY A 541 -3.74 3.55 19.97
C GLY A 541 -3.07 2.20 19.87
N ARG A 542 -1.95 2.22 19.19
CA ARG A 542 -1.08 1.07 19.00
C ARG A 542 0.34 1.45 19.37
N LEU A 543 1.04 0.54 19.99
CA LEU A 543 2.48 0.62 20.26
C LEU A 543 3.15 -0.53 19.52
N ASP A 544 4.02 -0.20 18.58
CA ASP A 544 4.83 -1.16 17.85
C ASP A 544 6.30 -1.03 18.25
N LEU A 545 6.98 -2.17 18.44
CA LEU A 545 8.41 -2.28 18.57
C LEU A 545 8.96 -2.89 17.29
N PHE A 546 9.73 -2.09 16.55
CA PHE A 546 10.48 -2.55 15.37
C PHE A 546 11.90 -2.87 15.76
N THR A 547 12.37 -4.06 15.42
CA THR A 547 13.77 -4.45 15.60
C THR A 547 14.36 -4.95 14.29
N PHE A 548 15.60 -4.56 14.01
CA PHE A 548 16.34 -4.95 12.83
C PHE A 548 17.72 -5.44 13.22
N ASP A 549 18.10 -6.59 12.69
CA ASP A 549 19.46 -7.11 12.66
C ASP A 549 19.82 -7.37 11.21
N VAL A 550 20.72 -6.54 10.68
CA VAL A 550 21.03 -6.50 9.25
C VAL A 550 22.51 -6.74 9.05
N LEU A 551 22.84 -7.67 8.18
CA LEU A 551 24.18 -7.95 7.72
C LEU A 551 24.29 -7.59 6.23
N ASN A 552 25.04 -6.52 5.91
CA ASN A 552 25.40 -6.20 4.54
C ASN A 552 26.76 -6.82 4.22
N ARG A 553 26.78 -7.84 3.36
CA ARG A 553 27.99 -8.56 2.98
C ARG A 553 28.84 -7.81 1.95
N CYS A 554 28.24 -6.78 1.28
CA CYS A 554 28.89 -5.94 0.27
C CYS A 554 28.57 -4.46 0.49
N ALA A 555 28.85 -3.93 1.68
CA ALA A 555 28.62 -2.53 1.99
C ALA A 555 29.59 -1.62 1.17
N VAL A 556 29.07 -0.57 0.57
CA VAL A 556 29.87 0.51 0.01
C VAL A 556 30.35 1.40 1.15
N GLN A 557 31.65 1.55 1.31
CA GLN A 557 32.21 2.43 2.32
C GLN A 557 31.85 3.89 2.00
N SER A 558 31.45 4.64 3.03
CA SER A 558 31.31 6.08 2.93
C SER A 558 32.64 6.74 2.59
N VAL A 559 32.62 7.70 1.68
CA VAL A 559 33.81 8.52 1.32
C VAL A 559 34.40 9.26 2.53
N ALA A 560 33.58 9.47 3.59
CA ALA A 560 34.00 10.16 4.82
C ALA A 560 34.91 9.30 5.73
N HIS A 561 34.95 8.00 5.54
CA HIS A 561 35.80 7.10 6.34
C HIS A 561 36.55 6.11 5.43
N PRO A 562 37.63 6.57 4.75
CA PRO A 562 38.45 5.69 3.94
C PRO A 562 39.12 4.63 4.84
N SER A 563 38.81 3.35 4.61
CA SER A 563 39.50 2.25 5.29
C SER A 563 40.98 2.25 4.89
N THR A 564 41.86 2.15 5.86
CA THR A 564 43.30 1.98 5.65
C THR A 564 43.69 0.52 5.47
N THR A 565 42.75 -0.42 5.65
CA THR A 565 42.98 -1.84 5.46
C THR A 565 42.33 -2.29 4.15
N ASN A 566 43.14 -2.91 3.28
CA ASN A 566 42.66 -3.63 2.10
C ASN A 566 42.20 -5.02 2.57
N PRO A 567 40.91 -5.22 2.94
CA PRO A 567 40.48 -6.57 3.32
C PRO A 567 40.46 -7.45 2.05
N PRO A 568 40.72 -8.75 2.18
CA PRO A 568 40.49 -9.65 1.07
C PRO A 568 39.03 -9.58 0.68
N LEU A 569 38.76 -9.28 -0.59
CA LEU A 569 37.41 -9.25 -1.15
C LEU A 569 36.71 -10.57 -0.80
N ASP A 570 35.58 -10.49 -0.11
CA ASP A 570 34.72 -11.64 0.02
C ASP A 570 34.26 -12.03 -1.40
N ARG A 571 34.21 -13.33 -1.67
CA ARG A 571 33.82 -13.85 -2.98
C ARG A 571 32.38 -13.47 -3.40
N SER A 572 31.55 -13.04 -2.46
CA SER A 572 30.21 -12.53 -2.71
C SER A 572 30.21 -11.12 -3.33
N CYS A 573 31.30 -10.34 -3.17
CA CYS A 573 31.44 -8.97 -3.68
C CYS A 573 32.17 -8.99 -5.01
N ILE A 574 31.42 -9.11 -6.10
CA ILE A 574 31.98 -9.12 -7.45
C ILE A 574 32.39 -7.71 -7.84
N ASP A 575 33.63 -7.58 -8.22
CA ASP A 575 34.39 -6.50 -8.80
C ASP A 575 33.96 -5.05 -8.55
N GLN A 576 34.90 -4.24 -8.04
CA GLN A 576 34.70 -2.88 -7.58
C GLN A 576 35.63 -1.86 -8.23
N GLU A 577 36.58 -2.30 -9.04
CA GLU A 577 37.65 -1.43 -9.56
C GLU A 577 37.12 -0.28 -10.42
N ASN A 578 35.92 -0.43 -11.01
CA ASN A 578 35.38 0.54 -11.96
C ASN A 578 34.56 1.67 -11.33
N PHE A 579 34.21 1.59 -10.03
CA PHE A 579 33.34 2.60 -9.40
C PHE A 579 34.06 3.50 -8.38
N GLY A 580 35.36 3.35 -8.17
CA GLY A 580 36.14 4.21 -7.26
C GLY A 580 35.74 4.11 -5.78
N ALA A 581 34.83 3.23 -5.42
CA ALA A 581 34.35 3.05 -4.06
C ALA A 581 35.00 1.79 -3.44
N HIS A 582 35.63 1.97 -2.27
CA HIS A 582 36.00 0.82 -1.45
C HIS A 582 34.76 0.21 -0.82
N ARG A 583 34.60 -1.11 -0.88
CA ARG A 583 33.56 -1.83 -0.18
C ARG A 583 34.12 -2.53 1.05
N GLU A 584 33.43 -2.35 2.15
CA GLU A 584 33.65 -3.22 3.32
C GLU A 584 32.87 -4.53 3.11
N PRO A 585 33.53 -5.69 3.17
CA PRO A 585 32.90 -6.97 2.81
C PRO A 585 31.82 -7.41 3.78
N VAL A 586 31.77 -6.86 4.99
CA VAL A 586 30.77 -7.20 6.01
C VAL A 586 30.48 -6.00 6.89
N GLN A 587 29.23 -5.60 6.93
CA GLN A 587 28.79 -4.52 7.81
C GLN A 587 27.52 -4.94 8.56
N PRO A 588 27.64 -5.41 9.82
CA PRO A 588 26.50 -5.67 10.68
C PRO A 588 25.95 -4.36 11.25
N ALA A 589 24.63 -4.24 11.31
CA ALA A 589 23.95 -3.12 11.93
C ALA A 589 22.68 -3.59 12.63
N THR A 590 22.47 -3.14 13.87
CA THR A 590 21.28 -3.43 14.64
C THR A 590 20.61 -2.15 15.08
N THR A 591 19.29 -2.14 15.06
CA THR A 591 18.52 -1.03 15.63
C THR A 591 17.18 -1.51 16.17
N SER A 592 16.65 -0.81 17.15
CA SER A 592 15.30 -1.01 17.63
C SER A 592 14.66 0.32 18.00
N SER A 593 13.38 0.46 17.77
CA SER A 593 12.64 1.66 18.14
C SER A 593 11.15 1.38 18.27
N THR A 594 10.47 2.19 19.09
CA THR A 594 9.03 2.07 19.32
C THR A 594 8.27 3.18 18.63
N ALA A 595 7.18 2.84 17.96
CA ALA A 595 6.24 3.78 17.37
C ALA A 595 4.94 3.82 18.20
N LEU A 596 4.54 5.02 18.64
CA LEU A 596 3.26 5.23 19.31
C LEU A 596 2.27 5.87 18.34
N LEU A 597 1.21 5.14 18.03
CA LEU A 597 0.28 5.43 16.94
C LEU A 597 -1.14 5.70 17.48
N PRO A 598 -1.43 6.91 18.01
CA PRO A 598 -2.77 7.28 18.47
C PRO A 598 -3.73 7.44 17.30
N ARG A 599 -5.01 7.07 17.53
CA ARG A 599 -6.09 7.13 16.54
C ARG A 599 -7.39 7.52 17.20
N ALA A 600 -8.17 8.37 16.52
CA ALA A 600 -9.46 8.83 17.02
C ALA A 600 -10.42 9.10 15.86
N SER A 601 -11.71 8.87 16.09
CA SER A 601 -12.77 9.23 15.14
C SER A 601 -14.02 9.69 15.90
N ALA A 602 -14.70 10.68 15.34
CA ALA A 602 -16.02 11.11 15.77
C ALA A 602 -17.00 10.92 14.62
N ILE A 603 -18.09 10.20 14.89
CA ILE A 603 -19.13 9.88 13.91
C ILE A 603 -20.42 10.49 14.43
N VAL A 604 -20.96 11.45 13.70
CA VAL A 604 -22.18 12.19 14.04
C VAL A 604 -23.27 11.85 13.02
N THR A 605 -24.37 11.28 13.50
CA THR A 605 -25.51 10.88 12.64
C THR A 605 -26.75 11.71 13.07
N PRO A 606 -26.82 12.99 12.60
CA PRO A 606 -27.89 13.89 13.04
C PRO A 606 -29.27 13.49 12.50
N PHE A 607 -29.29 12.76 11.39
CA PHE A 607 -30.50 12.21 10.75
C PHE A 607 -30.24 10.76 10.35
N SER A 608 -31.30 9.95 10.24
CA SER A 608 -31.21 8.49 9.98
C SER A 608 -30.40 8.08 8.76
N HIS A 609 -30.24 8.93 7.78
CA HIS A 609 -29.57 8.64 6.50
C HIS A 609 -28.31 9.45 6.27
N PHE A 610 -27.93 10.37 7.15
CA PHE A 610 -26.81 11.28 6.98
C PHE A 610 -25.82 11.16 8.13
N THR A 611 -24.55 11.00 7.80
CA THR A 611 -23.45 10.86 8.75
C THR A 611 -22.33 11.80 8.41
N LEU A 612 -21.83 12.54 9.40
CA LEU A 612 -20.58 13.30 9.36
C LEU A 612 -19.51 12.54 10.14
N THR A 613 -18.31 12.51 9.61
CA THR A 613 -17.18 11.84 10.25
C THR A 613 -15.93 12.72 10.23
N GLY A 614 -15.25 12.80 11.37
CA GLY A 614 -13.90 13.33 11.48
C GLY A 614 -12.99 12.24 12.04
N SER A 615 -11.84 12.00 11.39
CA SER A 615 -10.88 10.98 11.81
C SER A 615 -9.47 11.55 11.86
N TYR A 616 -8.71 11.12 12.85
CA TYR A 616 -7.29 11.41 13.05
C TYR A 616 -6.54 10.11 13.30
N GLY A 617 -5.36 9.97 12.70
CA GLY A 617 -4.51 8.81 12.96
C GLY A 617 -3.05 9.03 12.64
N ARG A 618 -2.20 8.28 13.34
CA ARG A 618 -0.80 8.08 12.99
C ARG A 618 -0.59 6.67 12.48
N GLY A 619 0.21 6.54 11.43
CA GLY A 619 0.69 5.28 10.87
C GLY A 619 2.20 5.25 10.83
N ALA A 620 2.77 4.06 10.76
CA ALA A 620 4.20 3.87 10.59
C ALA A 620 4.46 2.86 9.46
N ARG A 621 5.58 3.03 8.77
CA ARG A 621 6.15 1.99 7.90
C ARG A 621 7.60 1.78 8.26
N SER A 622 8.02 0.52 8.35
CA SER A 622 9.43 0.18 8.47
C SER A 622 10.19 0.64 7.23
N ILE A 623 11.43 1.12 7.42
CA ILE A 623 12.30 1.47 6.29
C ILE A 623 13.00 0.24 5.75
N ASP A 624 13.56 0.36 4.55
CA ASP A 624 14.35 -0.68 3.93
C ASP A 624 15.58 -1.02 4.82
N PRO A 625 15.87 -2.31 5.10
CA PRO A 625 16.98 -2.73 5.94
C PRO A 625 18.35 -2.19 5.50
N GLN A 626 18.57 -1.94 4.20
CA GLN A 626 19.82 -1.35 3.73
C GLN A 626 20.16 0.00 4.39
N PHE A 627 19.13 0.81 4.72
CA PHE A 627 19.34 2.12 5.34
C PHE A 627 19.84 2.01 6.77
N ILE A 628 19.57 0.88 7.45
CA ILE A 628 20.10 0.63 8.79
C ILE A 628 21.63 0.52 8.75
N THR A 629 22.20 -0.08 7.70
CA THR A 629 23.64 -0.14 7.49
C THR A 629 24.26 1.21 7.07
N GLN A 630 23.42 2.23 6.81
CA GLN A 630 23.82 3.61 6.48
C GLN A 630 23.54 4.57 7.64
N ASP A 631 23.64 4.11 8.89
CA ASP A 631 23.44 4.88 10.13
C ASP A 631 22.05 5.49 10.35
N VAL A 632 21.01 5.00 9.68
CA VAL A 632 19.64 5.41 9.98
C VAL A 632 19.17 4.75 11.26
N LYS A 633 19.14 5.51 12.35
CA LYS A 633 18.84 5.00 13.71
C LYS A 633 17.38 4.69 13.97
N THR A 634 16.44 5.41 13.33
CA THR A 634 15.00 5.17 13.48
C THR A 634 14.52 4.29 12.33
N PRO A 635 14.15 3.02 12.61
CA PRO A 635 13.86 2.03 11.56
C PRO A 635 12.46 2.14 10.94
N PHE A 636 11.79 3.27 11.10
CA PHE A 636 10.48 3.53 10.50
C PHE A 636 10.30 5.01 10.16
N ALA A 637 9.41 5.28 9.20
CA ALA A 637 8.85 6.59 8.90
C ALA A 637 7.44 6.68 9.46
N GLU A 638 7.03 7.89 9.90
CA GLU A 638 5.70 8.15 10.41
C GLU A 638 4.86 8.99 9.46
N ALA A 639 3.56 8.69 9.43
CA ALA A 639 2.56 9.53 8.80
C ALA A 639 1.51 9.99 9.80
N ARG A 640 1.01 11.20 9.60
CA ARG A 640 -0.13 11.76 10.32
C ARG A 640 -1.22 12.13 9.33
N SER A 641 -2.43 11.59 9.51
CA SER A 641 -3.57 11.85 8.65
C SER A 641 -4.75 12.43 9.42
N ILE A 642 -5.47 13.32 8.74
CA ILE A 642 -6.75 13.88 9.17
C ILE A 642 -7.74 13.76 8.00
N ASP A 643 -8.93 13.24 8.28
CA ASP A 643 -10.05 13.15 7.35
C ASP A 643 -11.28 13.81 7.93
N VAL A 644 -12.02 14.54 7.09
CA VAL A 644 -13.37 15.01 7.40
C VAL A 644 -14.27 14.76 6.21
N GLY A 645 -15.44 14.17 6.45
CA GLY A 645 -16.33 13.88 5.35
C GLY A 645 -17.76 13.60 5.78
N ALA A 646 -18.61 13.42 4.79
CA ALA A 646 -20.02 13.12 4.93
C ALA A 646 -20.40 11.88 4.13
N SER A 647 -21.36 11.12 4.63
CA SER A 647 -22.00 10.04 3.90
C SER A 647 -23.51 10.15 4.01
N TYR A 648 -24.22 9.82 2.92
CA TYR A 648 -25.65 9.75 2.83
C TYR A 648 -26.05 8.41 2.25
N THR A 649 -26.98 7.72 2.92
CA THR A 649 -27.51 6.44 2.42
C THR A 649 -29.03 6.55 2.34
N HIS A 650 -29.59 6.16 1.22
CA HIS A 650 -31.02 6.18 0.99
C HIS A 650 -31.50 4.83 0.48
N ASP A 651 -32.50 4.28 1.16
CA ASP A 651 -33.13 3.05 0.74
C ASP A 651 -34.10 3.32 -0.40
N LEU A 652 -33.97 2.55 -1.48
CA LEU A 652 -34.82 2.61 -2.68
C LEU A 652 -35.69 1.35 -2.74
N PRO A 653 -36.85 1.39 -3.40
CA PRO A 653 -37.61 0.18 -3.67
C PRO A 653 -36.76 -0.87 -4.40
N GLY A 654 -36.34 -1.93 -3.69
CA GLY A 654 -35.49 -2.99 -4.23
C GLY A 654 -33.99 -2.67 -4.31
N GLY A 655 -33.50 -1.68 -3.56
CA GLY A 655 -32.09 -1.35 -3.56
C GLY A 655 -31.69 -0.26 -2.58
N SER A 656 -30.51 0.33 -2.76
CA SER A 656 -30.00 1.45 -1.96
C SER A 656 -29.09 2.36 -2.78
N LEU A 657 -29.07 3.64 -2.41
CA LEU A 657 -28.13 4.64 -2.91
C LEU A 657 -27.25 5.12 -1.77
N GLY A 658 -25.94 4.96 -1.89
CA GLY A 658 -24.93 5.48 -0.98
C GLY A 658 -24.12 6.58 -1.66
N LEU A 659 -23.96 7.72 -1.00
CA LEU A 659 -23.11 8.83 -1.42
C LEU A 659 -22.08 9.13 -0.33
N ARG A 660 -20.84 9.41 -0.71
CA ARG A 660 -19.76 9.81 0.21
C ARG A 660 -18.95 10.94 -0.41
N ALA A 661 -18.53 11.88 0.41
CA ALA A 661 -17.58 12.92 0.04
C ALA A 661 -16.72 13.29 1.24
N GLY A 662 -15.45 13.58 1.01
CA GLY A 662 -14.53 13.92 2.10
C GLY A 662 -13.33 14.70 1.61
N VAL A 663 -12.64 15.33 2.57
CA VAL A 663 -11.37 16.01 2.39
C VAL A 663 -10.35 15.40 3.35
N PHE A 664 -9.10 15.36 2.93
CA PHE A 664 -8.03 14.78 3.75
C PHE A 664 -6.73 15.58 3.65
N GLU A 665 -5.93 15.47 4.70
CA GLU A 665 -4.53 15.88 4.73
C GLU A 665 -3.70 14.76 5.35
N THR A 666 -2.60 14.36 4.68
CA THR A 666 -1.62 13.43 5.21
C THR A 666 -0.23 14.03 5.10
N LYS A 667 0.53 14.01 6.20
CA LYS A 667 1.94 14.41 6.29
C LYS A 667 2.80 13.20 6.61
N VAL A 668 3.91 13.05 5.90
CA VAL A 668 4.90 11.99 6.08
C VAL A 668 6.23 12.65 6.44
N ASP A 669 6.93 12.15 7.45
CA ASP A 669 8.20 12.71 7.92
C ASP A 669 9.38 12.36 7.00
N ARG A 670 9.35 11.16 6.42
CA ARG A 670 10.34 10.63 5.46
C ARG A 670 9.65 9.88 4.35
N ASP A 671 9.60 10.50 3.19
CA ASP A 671 8.98 9.91 2.00
C ASP A 671 9.95 8.97 1.26
N LEU A 672 9.44 8.27 0.26
CA LEU A 672 10.22 7.47 -0.66
C LEU A 672 10.24 8.13 -2.03
N ILE A 673 11.37 8.06 -2.71
CA ILE A 673 11.55 8.54 -4.08
C ILE A 673 12.17 7.40 -4.88
N PHE A 674 11.51 6.99 -5.96
CA PHE A 674 12.07 5.97 -6.84
C PHE A 674 13.28 6.52 -7.60
N SER A 675 14.34 5.72 -7.65
CA SER A 675 15.55 5.97 -8.42
C SER A 675 15.71 4.92 -9.51
N GLU A 676 15.56 5.33 -10.75
CA GLU A 676 15.67 4.46 -11.93
C GLU A 676 17.08 3.88 -12.07
N SER A 677 18.10 4.65 -11.66
CA SER A 677 19.50 4.19 -11.69
C SER A 677 19.81 3.12 -10.63
N ALA A 678 19.11 3.16 -9.49
CA ALA A 678 19.26 2.17 -8.44
C ALA A 678 18.26 1.01 -8.58
N GLY A 679 17.18 1.17 -9.36
CA GLY A 679 16.08 0.21 -9.50
C GLY A 679 15.31 -0.02 -8.19
N ARG A 680 15.28 1.00 -7.30
CA ARG A 680 14.66 0.91 -5.97
C ARG A 680 14.39 2.31 -5.39
N ASN A 681 13.64 2.34 -4.28
CA ASN A 681 13.38 3.59 -3.58
C ASN A 681 14.57 4.06 -2.74
N LEU A 682 14.72 5.38 -2.69
CA LEU A 682 15.62 6.12 -1.80
C LEU A 682 14.79 6.89 -0.78
N LEU A 683 15.39 7.17 0.40
CA LEU A 683 14.76 8.03 1.40
C LEU A 683 14.76 9.48 0.91
N GLY A 684 13.59 10.09 0.91
CA GLY A 684 13.36 11.50 0.64
C GLY A 684 13.09 12.31 1.90
N GLY A 685 12.76 13.59 1.71
CA GLY A 685 12.37 14.52 2.76
C GLY A 685 10.91 14.32 3.21
N SER A 686 10.45 15.23 4.10
CA SER A 686 9.05 15.27 4.49
C SER A 686 8.14 15.74 3.36
N SER A 687 6.88 15.32 3.42
CA SER A 687 5.92 15.60 2.36
C SER A 687 4.49 15.76 2.89
N THR A 688 3.68 16.52 2.16
CA THR A 688 2.27 16.78 2.47
C THR A 688 1.38 16.45 1.28
N ARG A 689 0.30 15.72 1.56
CA ARG A 689 -0.75 15.36 0.62
C ARG A 689 -2.08 15.93 1.08
N ARG A 690 -2.79 16.60 0.17
CA ARG A 690 -4.13 17.14 0.42
C ARG A 690 -5.05 16.79 -0.73
N GLY A 691 -6.28 16.40 -0.41
CA GLY A 691 -7.18 15.98 -1.47
C GLY A 691 -8.64 15.97 -1.08
N VAL A 692 -9.45 15.71 -2.10
CA VAL A 692 -10.90 15.55 -2.02
C VAL A 692 -11.24 14.20 -2.63
N LEU A 693 -12.12 13.46 -2.00
CA LEU A 693 -12.67 12.23 -2.54
C LEU A 693 -14.19 12.30 -2.63
N ALA A 694 -14.75 11.62 -3.61
CA ALA A 694 -16.19 11.41 -3.76
C ALA A 694 -16.45 10.00 -4.25
N ALA A 695 -17.50 9.36 -3.71
CA ALA A 695 -17.95 8.05 -4.15
C ALA A 695 -19.48 7.96 -4.13
N ALA A 696 -20.04 7.26 -5.10
CA ALA A 696 -21.45 6.93 -5.16
C ALA A 696 -21.61 5.43 -5.45
N ARG A 697 -22.53 4.77 -4.77
CA ARG A 697 -22.91 3.38 -5.07
C ARG A 697 -24.42 3.25 -5.13
N LEU A 698 -24.91 2.68 -6.21
CA LEU A 698 -26.30 2.31 -6.42
C LEU A 698 -26.40 0.80 -6.49
N THR A 699 -27.08 0.18 -5.55
CA THR A 699 -27.42 -1.25 -5.60
C THR A 699 -28.91 -1.41 -5.85
N GLY A 700 -29.29 -2.30 -6.73
CA GLY A 700 -30.69 -2.58 -7.06
C GLY A 700 -30.90 -4.04 -7.47
N SER A 701 -32.13 -4.42 -7.75
CA SER A 701 -32.50 -5.78 -8.12
C SER A 701 -31.90 -6.26 -9.46
N PHE A 702 -31.46 -5.34 -10.31
CA PHE A 702 -30.90 -5.63 -11.65
C PHE A 702 -29.68 -4.76 -12.00
N VAL A 703 -29.23 -3.92 -11.09
CA VAL A 703 -28.11 -2.98 -11.28
C VAL A 703 -27.26 -2.88 -10.01
N ASP A 704 -25.95 -2.88 -10.18
CA ASP A 704 -24.97 -2.46 -9.18
C ASP A 704 -23.96 -1.52 -9.87
N GLU A 705 -23.93 -0.28 -9.41
CA GLU A 705 -23.11 0.79 -9.96
C GLU A 705 -22.23 1.38 -8.88
N SER A 706 -20.94 1.53 -9.15
CA SER A 706 -19.97 2.18 -8.26
C SER A 706 -19.22 3.25 -9.04
N VAL A 707 -19.33 4.51 -8.64
CA VAL A 707 -18.56 5.62 -9.21
C VAL A 707 -17.70 6.22 -8.11
N ASN A 708 -16.45 6.45 -8.39
CA ASN A 708 -15.55 7.11 -7.46
C ASN A 708 -14.60 8.09 -8.16
N ALA A 709 -14.17 9.13 -7.43
CA ALA A 709 -13.24 10.13 -7.90
C ALA A 709 -12.38 10.64 -6.75
N THR A 710 -11.10 10.87 -7.00
CA THR A 710 -10.17 11.51 -6.06
C THR A 710 -9.34 12.55 -6.77
N LEU A 711 -9.31 13.76 -6.20
CA LEU A 711 -8.42 14.85 -6.61
C LEU A 711 -7.41 15.07 -5.49
N VAL A 712 -6.12 15.09 -5.82
CA VAL A 712 -5.06 15.22 -4.82
C VAL A 712 -3.93 16.12 -5.30
N ARG A 713 -3.32 16.83 -4.36
CA ARG A 713 -2.05 17.51 -4.52
C ARG A 713 -1.06 17.00 -3.49
N ALA A 714 0.07 16.47 -3.96
CA ALA A 714 1.15 15.93 -3.15
C ALA A 714 2.44 16.72 -3.40
N THR A 715 3.09 17.21 -2.34
CA THR A 715 4.29 18.07 -2.43
C THR A 715 5.31 17.68 -1.38
N PHE A 716 6.60 17.84 -1.72
CA PHE A 716 7.67 17.86 -0.72
C PHE A 716 7.60 19.16 0.08
N ASP A 717 7.78 19.08 1.40
CA ASP A 717 7.60 20.23 2.29
C ASP A 717 8.76 21.23 2.20
N ASP A 718 9.97 20.75 1.92
CA ASP A 718 11.19 21.54 1.83
C ASP A 718 11.29 22.34 0.53
N THR A 719 10.89 21.74 -0.60
CA THR A 719 11.01 22.33 -1.92
C THR A 719 9.69 22.90 -2.46
N GLY A 720 8.55 22.44 -1.93
CA GLY A 720 7.22 22.73 -2.48
C GLY A 720 6.97 22.09 -3.86
N LEU A 721 7.90 21.28 -4.37
CA LEU A 721 7.75 20.60 -5.65
C LEU A 721 6.71 19.48 -5.53
N LEU A 722 6.02 19.20 -6.63
CA LEU A 722 5.09 18.08 -6.71
C LEU A 722 5.86 16.75 -6.62
N ILE A 723 5.28 15.79 -5.89
CA ILE A 723 5.81 14.43 -5.87
C ILE A 723 5.61 13.83 -7.26
N PRO A 724 6.68 13.33 -7.90
CA PRO A 724 6.59 12.78 -9.24
C PRO A 724 5.73 11.49 -9.30
N TYR A 725 5.24 11.19 -10.49
CA TYR A 725 4.47 9.98 -10.87
C TYR A 725 3.05 9.90 -10.29
N VAL A 726 2.73 10.63 -9.24
CA VAL A 726 1.44 10.56 -8.54
C VAL A 726 0.34 11.25 -9.36
N PRO A 727 -0.80 10.57 -9.67
CA PRO A 727 -1.90 11.19 -10.38
C PRO A 727 -2.59 12.28 -9.53
N ASP A 728 -2.90 13.42 -10.16
CA ASP A 728 -3.68 14.49 -9.53
C ASP A 728 -5.19 14.21 -9.53
N LEU A 729 -5.69 13.44 -10.51
CA LEU A 729 -7.10 13.06 -10.64
C LEU A 729 -7.21 11.61 -11.10
N VAL A 730 -8.00 10.83 -10.37
CA VAL A 730 -8.43 9.47 -10.76
C VAL A 730 -9.94 9.40 -10.67
N VAL A 731 -10.60 8.91 -11.73
CA VAL A 731 -12.03 8.63 -11.77
C VAL A 731 -12.26 7.21 -12.24
N ARG A 732 -13.10 6.46 -11.54
CA ARG A 732 -13.50 5.11 -11.90
C ARG A 732 -15.01 4.94 -11.81
N SER A 733 -15.60 4.22 -12.77
CA SER A 733 -16.98 3.75 -12.74
C SER A 733 -16.98 2.26 -13.05
N ASP A 734 -17.69 1.47 -12.24
CA ASP A 734 -17.92 0.04 -12.44
C ASP A 734 -19.42 -0.22 -12.41
N THR A 735 -19.99 -0.73 -13.50
CA THR A 735 -21.41 -1.00 -13.70
C THR A 735 -21.63 -2.49 -13.92
N ALA A 736 -22.55 -3.09 -13.20
CA ALA A 736 -23.07 -4.43 -13.46
C ALA A 736 -24.58 -4.38 -13.65
N LEU A 737 -25.04 -4.99 -14.72
CA LEU A 737 -26.47 -5.15 -15.03
C LEU A 737 -26.76 -6.63 -15.23
N TRP A 738 -27.91 -7.10 -14.69
CA TRP A 738 -28.34 -8.49 -14.89
C TRP A 738 -29.85 -8.58 -14.92
N ARG A 739 -30.35 -9.56 -15.71
CA ARG A 739 -31.78 -9.82 -15.82
C ARG A 739 -32.05 -11.26 -16.23
N GLU A 740 -33.04 -11.87 -15.61
CA GLU A 740 -33.62 -13.09 -16.13
C GLU A 740 -34.36 -12.81 -17.43
N LEU A 741 -34.05 -13.58 -18.47
CA LEU A 741 -34.72 -13.47 -19.75
C LEU A 741 -36.10 -14.13 -19.67
N PRO A 742 -37.09 -13.66 -20.47
CA PRO A 742 -38.45 -14.20 -20.48
C PRO A 742 -38.52 -15.64 -21.05
N TRP A 743 -37.38 -16.16 -21.50
CA TRP A 743 -37.28 -17.52 -22.05
C TRP A 743 -36.63 -18.44 -21.05
N SER A 744 -37.18 -19.65 -20.88
CA SER A 744 -36.54 -20.74 -20.16
C SER A 744 -36.21 -21.88 -21.12
N ALA A 745 -35.07 -22.49 -20.93
CA ALA A 745 -34.72 -23.71 -21.68
C ALA A 745 -34.83 -24.91 -20.73
N GLY A 746 -35.79 -25.82 -21.00
CA GLY A 746 -36.09 -26.94 -20.10
C GLY A 746 -36.51 -26.52 -18.69
N GLY A 747 -37.29 -25.45 -18.54
CA GLY A 747 -37.81 -24.97 -17.27
C GLY A 747 -36.77 -24.24 -16.38
N VAL A 748 -35.50 -24.08 -16.81
CA VAL A 748 -34.46 -23.37 -16.10
C VAL A 748 -34.35 -21.95 -16.66
N PRO A 749 -34.42 -20.89 -15.82
CA PRO A 749 -34.28 -19.51 -16.28
C PRO A 749 -32.87 -19.23 -16.87
N ILE A 750 -32.83 -18.34 -17.87
CA ILE A 750 -31.60 -17.86 -18.48
C ILE A 750 -31.32 -16.48 -17.91
N LEU A 751 -30.19 -16.32 -17.28
CA LEU A 751 -29.71 -15.02 -16.78
C LEU A 751 -28.74 -14.42 -17.79
N ALA A 752 -29.04 -13.19 -18.25
CA ALA A 752 -28.14 -12.37 -19.04
C ALA A 752 -27.50 -11.29 -18.14
N SER A 753 -26.21 -11.03 -18.31
CA SER A 753 -25.50 -10.03 -17.50
C SER A 753 -24.53 -9.23 -18.38
N VAL A 754 -24.32 -7.97 -17.99
CA VAL A 754 -23.37 -7.04 -18.63
C VAL A 754 -22.54 -6.39 -17.53
N GLY A 755 -21.25 -6.36 -17.68
CA GLY A 755 -20.30 -5.59 -16.87
C GLY A 755 -19.66 -4.49 -17.70
N ALA A 756 -19.43 -3.31 -17.12
CA ALA A 756 -18.66 -2.23 -17.75
C ALA A 756 -17.80 -1.51 -16.72
N GLY A 757 -16.57 -1.18 -17.08
CA GLY A 757 -15.63 -0.41 -16.25
C GLY A 757 -15.05 0.75 -17.04
N ILE A 758 -15.05 1.95 -16.49
CA ILE A 758 -14.47 3.15 -17.10
C ILE A 758 -13.40 3.69 -16.16
N THR A 759 -12.19 3.89 -16.70
CA THR A 759 -11.07 4.50 -15.95
C THR A 759 -10.63 5.77 -16.65
N PHE A 760 -10.52 6.86 -15.89
CA PHE A 760 -9.87 8.10 -16.32
C PHE A 760 -8.81 8.51 -15.32
N VAL A 761 -7.58 8.79 -15.80
CA VAL A 761 -6.46 9.29 -15.01
C VAL A 761 -5.97 10.60 -15.61
N GLY A 762 -5.85 11.62 -14.77
CA GLY A 762 -5.29 12.92 -15.11
C GLY A 762 -3.80 12.84 -15.44
N ARG A 763 -3.22 13.97 -15.83
CA ARG A 763 -1.77 14.05 -16.09
C ARG A 763 -1.00 14.02 -14.80
N ARG A 764 -0.01 13.12 -14.71
CA ARG A 764 0.89 13.00 -13.56
C ARG A 764 2.07 13.96 -13.72
N PRO A 765 2.56 14.61 -12.63
CA PRO A 765 3.83 15.32 -12.68
C PRO A 765 4.97 14.31 -12.90
N LEU A 766 5.95 14.67 -13.71
CA LEU A 766 7.18 13.92 -13.93
C LEU A 766 8.36 14.77 -13.46
N PRO A 767 9.54 14.19 -13.19
CA PRO A 767 10.76 14.94 -12.88
C PRO A 767 11.07 15.98 -13.96
N PHE A 768 11.78 17.05 -13.59
CA PHE A 768 12.22 18.15 -14.45
C PHE A 768 11.08 18.95 -15.10
N GLY A 769 9.89 18.99 -14.47
CA GLY A 769 8.74 19.81 -14.89
C GLY A 769 7.88 19.22 -16.01
N GLU A 770 8.18 18.02 -16.45
CA GLU A 770 7.40 17.31 -17.46
C GLU A 770 6.06 16.78 -16.88
N ARG A 771 5.17 16.37 -17.76
CA ARG A 771 3.89 15.74 -17.41
C ARG A 771 3.58 14.54 -18.29
N SER A 772 2.95 13.53 -17.69
CA SER A 772 2.47 12.34 -18.38
C SER A 772 1.29 12.64 -19.30
N ASP A 773 0.95 11.68 -20.14
CA ASP A 773 -0.32 11.69 -20.87
C ASP A 773 -1.51 11.31 -19.94
N ARG A 774 -2.73 11.58 -20.40
CA ARG A 774 -3.96 11.10 -19.74
C ARG A 774 -4.21 9.65 -20.11
N ILE A 775 -4.81 8.90 -19.18
CA ILE A 775 -5.26 7.53 -19.45
C ILE A 775 -6.80 7.54 -19.49
N PHE A 776 -7.36 6.92 -20.53
CA PHE A 776 -8.79 6.63 -20.62
C PHE A 776 -9.00 5.25 -21.19
N THR A 777 -9.60 4.35 -20.42
CA THR A 777 -9.92 3.00 -20.85
C THR A 777 -11.35 2.61 -20.50
N VAL A 778 -11.90 1.72 -21.30
CA VAL A 778 -13.22 1.10 -21.08
C VAL A 778 -13.06 -0.40 -21.12
N ASP A 779 -13.52 -1.06 -20.06
CA ASP A 779 -13.59 -2.52 -19.97
C ASP A 779 -15.05 -2.95 -20.06
N ALA A 780 -15.36 -4.10 -20.63
CA ALA A 780 -16.72 -4.61 -20.72
C ALA A 780 -16.79 -6.14 -20.71
N SER A 781 -17.89 -6.67 -20.21
CA SER A 781 -18.23 -8.08 -20.35
C SER A 781 -19.70 -8.29 -20.68
N VAL A 782 -19.99 -9.38 -21.33
CA VAL A 782 -21.36 -9.90 -21.54
C VAL A 782 -21.36 -11.37 -21.17
N SER A 783 -22.30 -11.80 -20.36
CA SER A 783 -22.43 -13.21 -20.05
C SER A 783 -23.88 -13.69 -20.12
N VAL A 784 -24.02 -14.96 -20.46
CA VAL A 784 -25.29 -15.69 -20.44
C VAL A 784 -25.07 -16.94 -19.61
N SER A 785 -25.87 -17.10 -18.58
CA SER A 785 -25.82 -18.28 -17.73
C SER A 785 -27.14 -19.02 -17.66
N ARG A 786 -27.05 -20.33 -17.77
CA ARG A 786 -28.11 -21.31 -17.54
C ARG A 786 -27.46 -22.51 -16.90
N ARG A 787 -27.77 -22.78 -15.65
CA ARG A 787 -27.18 -23.94 -14.96
C ARG A 787 -27.29 -25.22 -15.79
N PRO A 788 -26.20 -25.98 -15.87
CA PRO A 788 -24.91 -25.81 -15.20
C PRO A 788 -23.88 -24.92 -15.94
N PHE A 789 -24.24 -24.25 -17.03
CA PHE A 789 -23.33 -23.55 -17.93
C PHE A 789 -23.39 -22.02 -17.75
N LYS A 790 -22.25 -21.34 -17.82
CA LYS A 790 -22.12 -19.90 -18.03
C LYS A 790 -21.11 -19.65 -19.15
N LEU A 791 -21.52 -18.89 -20.18
CA LEU A 791 -20.65 -18.39 -21.23
C LEU A 791 -20.45 -16.91 -21.03
N GLU A 792 -19.20 -16.45 -21.08
CA GLU A 792 -18.83 -15.05 -20.91
C GLU A 792 -17.86 -14.62 -22.01
N LEU A 793 -18.11 -13.44 -22.58
CA LEU A 793 -17.19 -12.69 -23.42
C LEU A 793 -16.76 -11.44 -22.65
N SER A 794 -15.48 -11.25 -22.43
CA SER A 794 -14.91 -10.08 -21.78
C SER A 794 -13.90 -9.36 -22.68
N ALA A 795 -13.81 -8.04 -22.49
CA ALA A 795 -12.88 -7.18 -23.19
C ALA A 795 -12.28 -6.17 -22.21
N THR A 796 -10.97 -6.09 -22.10
CA THR A 796 -10.29 -4.96 -21.47
C THR A 796 -9.78 -4.01 -22.54
N ASN A 797 -9.76 -2.70 -22.24
CA ASN A 797 -9.50 -1.65 -23.22
C ASN A 797 -10.34 -1.80 -24.49
N LEU A 798 -11.67 -1.92 -24.34
CA LEU A 798 -12.62 -2.20 -25.43
C LEU A 798 -12.46 -1.26 -26.62
N LEU A 799 -12.12 0.01 -26.35
CA LEU A 799 -11.97 1.05 -27.39
C LEU A 799 -10.62 0.95 -28.13
N ASP A 800 -9.75 0.02 -27.75
CA ASP A 800 -8.39 -0.13 -28.30
C ASP A 800 -7.56 1.16 -28.24
N THR A 801 -7.74 1.92 -27.17
CA THR A 801 -7.03 3.17 -26.93
C THR A 801 -5.55 2.87 -26.72
N ARG A 802 -4.67 3.51 -27.49
CA ARG A 802 -3.23 3.44 -27.24
C ARG A 802 -2.91 4.41 -26.08
N TYR A 803 -2.41 3.89 -24.96
CA TYR A 803 -2.07 4.67 -23.78
C TYR A 803 -0.75 4.21 -23.17
N ARG A 804 -0.08 5.11 -22.47
CA ARG A 804 1.13 4.85 -21.70
C ARG A 804 0.74 4.55 -20.26
N LEU A 805 1.02 3.34 -19.80
CA LEU A 805 0.65 2.89 -18.45
C LEU A 805 1.54 3.51 -17.39
N GLY A 806 2.85 3.31 -17.49
CA GLY A 806 3.89 3.97 -16.73
C GLY A 806 4.56 5.06 -17.58
N GLU A 807 4.89 6.20 -17.01
CA GLU A 807 5.68 7.26 -17.67
C GLU A 807 6.66 7.86 -16.67
N PHE A 808 7.90 8.04 -17.12
CA PHE A 808 9.04 8.49 -16.33
C PHE A 808 9.79 9.58 -17.10
N ASN A 809 10.64 10.35 -16.41
CA ASN A 809 11.54 11.29 -17.05
C ASN A 809 12.92 11.25 -16.37
N PHE A 810 13.88 10.59 -17.01
CA PHE A 810 15.21 10.37 -16.48
C PHE A 810 16.24 10.23 -17.61
N VAL A 811 17.54 10.15 -17.24
CA VAL A 811 18.64 9.95 -18.16
C VAL A 811 18.87 8.46 -18.42
N SER A 812 18.97 8.04 -19.67
CA SER A 812 19.30 6.68 -20.09
C SER A 812 20.14 6.65 -21.36
N ASP A 813 20.86 5.56 -21.59
CA ASP A 813 21.58 5.27 -22.83
C ASP A 813 21.28 3.84 -23.28
N PHE A 814 20.42 3.68 -24.28
CA PHE A 814 20.13 2.37 -24.88
C PHE A 814 20.86 2.18 -26.21
N HIS A 815 21.93 2.93 -26.45
CA HIS A 815 22.65 2.99 -27.76
C HIS A 815 21.74 3.32 -28.94
N SER A 816 20.64 4.01 -28.67
CA SER A 816 19.65 4.39 -29.66
C SER A 816 20.04 5.64 -30.45
N GLN A 817 21.10 6.33 -30.01
CA GLN A 817 21.62 7.53 -30.64
C GLN A 817 23.11 7.40 -30.90
N PRO A 818 23.69 8.22 -31.86
CA PRO A 818 25.12 8.18 -32.19
C PRO A 818 26.06 8.54 -31.03
N ALA A 819 25.53 9.26 -30.00
CA ALA A 819 26.24 9.58 -28.79
C ALA A 819 25.25 9.57 -27.61
N PRO A 820 25.65 9.07 -26.42
CA PRO A 820 24.81 9.14 -25.23
C PRO A 820 24.56 10.60 -24.87
N THR A 821 23.31 10.92 -24.54
CA THR A 821 22.93 12.23 -24.04
C THR A 821 22.68 12.13 -22.54
N LEU A 822 23.31 12.97 -21.74
CA LEU A 822 23.01 13.11 -20.31
C LEU A 822 21.80 14.03 -20.05
N VAL A 823 20.93 14.20 -21.05
CA VAL A 823 19.70 14.99 -20.93
C VAL A 823 18.55 14.05 -20.60
N PRO A 824 17.76 14.34 -19.58
CA PRO A 824 16.57 13.56 -19.28
C PRO A 824 15.60 13.55 -20.46
N VAL A 825 15.03 12.38 -20.74
CA VAL A 825 14.03 12.14 -21.79
C VAL A 825 12.86 11.40 -21.15
N ARG A 826 11.65 11.64 -21.66
CA ARG A 826 10.50 10.85 -21.25
C ARG A 826 10.65 9.40 -21.69
N HIS A 827 10.29 8.50 -20.79
CA HIS A 827 10.19 7.07 -21.03
C HIS A 827 8.78 6.60 -20.72
N PHE A 828 8.35 5.53 -21.36
CA PHE A 828 7.02 4.97 -21.08
C PHE A 828 7.03 3.45 -21.14
N THR A 829 6.09 2.84 -20.41
CA THR A 829 5.67 1.46 -20.59
C THR A 829 4.34 1.43 -21.32
N ALA A 830 4.20 0.55 -22.31
CA ALA A 830 2.99 0.45 -23.10
C ALA A 830 1.84 -0.14 -22.29
N GLY A 831 0.68 0.54 -22.32
CA GLY A 831 -0.57 -0.05 -21.87
C GLY A 831 -1.08 -1.12 -22.83
N ALA A 832 -1.81 -2.11 -22.30
CA ALA A 832 -2.32 -3.21 -23.09
C ALA A 832 -3.31 -2.73 -24.17
N PRO A 833 -3.20 -3.21 -25.42
CA PRO A 833 -4.23 -2.99 -26.43
C PRO A 833 -5.52 -3.74 -26.01
N ARG A 834 -6.56 -3.69 -26.85
CA ARG A 834 -7.78 -4.44 -26.58
C ARG A 834 -7.50 -5.93 -26.41
N GLN A 835 -7.83 -6.44 -25.22
CA GLN A 835 -7.75 -7.87 -24.92
C GLN A 835 -9.15 -8.46 -24.87
N LEU A 836 -9.37 -9.50 -25.65
CA LEU A 836 -10.63 -10.23 -25.69
C LEU A 836 -10.45 -11.62 -25.09
N MET A 837 -11.40 -12.07 -24.29
CA MET A 837 -11.41 -13.42 -23.73
C MET A 837 -12.81 -14.02 -23.76
N VAL A 838 -12.93 -15.26 -24.17
CA VAL A 838 -14.15 -16.08 -24.08
C VAL A 838 -13.91 -17.12 -22.99
N SER A 839 -14.85 -17.24 -22.05
CA SER A 839 -14.80 -18.21 -20.96
C SER A 839 -16.07 -19.05 -20.90
N LEU A 840 -15.91 -20.35 -20.73
CA LEU A 840 -17.00 -21.30 -20.45
C LEU A 840 -16.82 -21.85 -19.04
N GLN A 841 -17.79 -21.65 -18.19
CA GLN A 841 -17.85 -22.25 -16.85
C GLN A 841 -18.92 -23.34 -16.81
N VAL A 842 -18.57 -24.45 -16.17
CA VAL A 842 -19.49 -25.56 -15.89
C VAL A 842 -19.56 -25.78 -14.38
N LEU A 843 -20.76 -25.71 -13.79
CA LEU A 843 -20.99 -25.95 -12.36
C LEU A 843 -21.73 -27.28 -12.15
N LEU A 844 -21.05 -28.24 -11.53
CA LEU A 844 -21.55 -29.58 -11.27
C LEU A 844 -21.91 -29.76 -9.79
N GLY A 845 -23.05 -30.42 -9.48
CA GLY A 845 -23.42 -30.82 -8.13
C GLY A 845 -23.89 -29.71 -7.21
N GLY A 846 -24.17 -28.53 -7.70
CA GLY A 846 -24.65 -27.39 -6.91
C GLY A 846 -26.19 -27.40 -6.81
N GLY A 847 -26.75 -27.96 -5.74
CA GLY A 847 -28.05 -27.55 -5.18
C GLY A 847 -27.85 -26.31 -4.31
N ARG A 848 -28.85 -25.38 -4.27
CA ARG A 848 -28.85 -24.30 -3.27
C ARG A 848 -28.94 -24.90 -1.87
#